data_c29826ad5c5c99300c15efecf9bb873e
#
_entry.id   c29826ad5c5c99300c15efecf9bb873e
#
_cell.length_a   1.000
_cell.length_b   1.000
_cell.length_c   1.000
_cell.angle_alpha   90.00
_cell.angle_beta   90.00
_cell.angle_gamma   90.00
#
_symmetry.space_group_name_H-M   'P 1'
#
loop_
_entity.id
_entity.type
_entity.pdbx_description
1 polymer ?
#
loop_
_entity_poly.entity_id
_entity_poly.type
_entity_poly.pdbx_seq_one_letter_code
_entity_poly.pdbx_strand_id
1 'polypeptide(L)'
;MANERTVSTINPPVFYPSAVLILALVLFAVVTPDTAQQVFGQAQAWITVNASWFYILAVALFLLSVVFMAVSRYGDIKLGPDHSEPDFANYSWFAMLFSAGMGIGLMFFGVAEPVMHYLSPPVGEGGTAVAAREAMKITFFHWGLHAWAVYAVVALILAYFGYRHDLPLTLRSALYPLIGERIYGPIGHAVDIFAVLGTVLGVATSLGFGVAQINSGLNYLFDVPQGVGVQVILILAAMSLATLSLATGLERGIRILSETNLLLAVLLMLLVLIMGPTVFLLQAYVQNTGSYLADIVDKTFNLYAYEPTDWIGGWTLFYWGWWIAWSPFVGMFIARISRGRTIREFVSGVLLVPAGFTLMWMTVFGDSAIHMIHVQGLDSLGAAVNADTAQALFAFLQAFPLGYLLSLLAVVMVLVFFVTSADSGAMVVDMLASGGHGKTPLWQKLFWSLIMAATAIALLLADGLTALQTATIASALPYTLFLLAATWGLLKALRLDATKRRVRFQSLSLSRAHGHGSESWQRRLRGMVMMPRRSHVVRFIQDTVTPACEAVAEELRKQGFEVEVDTERPESVSLVIRHPGEPDFLYGVRPRAYVQPSFIVSEEEEDEARKYFRAEVFLREGGQDYDIMGWGRDGVIGDILDQYERHRHFVHVAR
;
A
#
# COMPACT_ATOMS: atom_id res chain seq x y z
N MET A 1 -16.23 5.94 -37.09
CA MET A 1 -15.47 4.92 -36.37
C MET A 1 -14.01 5.23 -36.59
N ALA A 2 -13.42 6.07 -35.77
CA ALA A 2 -12.00 6.41 -35.83
C ALA A 2 -11.23 5.29 -35.11
N ASN A 3 -10.23 4.78 -35.77
CA ASN A 3 -9.29 3.76 -35.27
C ASN A 3 -8.58 4.34 -34.04
N GLU A 4 -9.08 4.04 -32.85
CA GLU A 4 -8.29 4.23 -31.64
C GLU A 4 -7.10 3.26 -31.75
N ARG A 5 -5.96 3.79 -32.16
CA ARG A 5 -4.68 3.09 -32.01
C ARG A 5 -4.59 2.78 -30.52
N THR A 6 -4.68 1.50 -30.19
CA THR A 6 -4.40 1.01 -28.83
C THR A 6 -2.97 1.38 -28.50
N VAL A 7 -2.81 2.52 -27.81
CA VAL A 7 -1.51 2.92 -27.27
C VAL A 7 -1.16 1.82 -26.26
N SER A 8 -0.05 1.12 -26.51
CA SER A 8 0.45 0.12 -25.58
C SER A 8 0.75 0.82 -24.25
N THR A 9 0.05 0.41 -23.21
CA THR A 9 0.28 0.91 -21.85
C THR A 9 1.35 0.14 -21.10
N ILE A 10 2.03 -0.80 -21.75
CA ILE A 10 3.14 -1.58 -21.19
C ILE A 10 4.34 -0.66 -20.95
N ASN A 11 5.00 -0.83 -19.81
CA ASN A 11 6.38 -0.38 -19.59
C ASN A 11 7.33 -1.55 -19.93
N PRO A 12 7.87 -1.66 -21.18
CA PRO A 12 8.56 -2.87 -21.64
C PRO A 12 9.75 -3.29 -20.77
N PRO A 13 10.61 -2.37 -20.26
CA PRO A 13 11.72 -2.71 -19.37
C PRO A 13 11.30 -3.30 -18.01
N VAL A 14 10.05 -3.17 -17.61
CA VAL A 14 9.52 -3.74 -16.35
C VAL A 14 8.67 -4.97 -16.66
N PHE A 15 7.72 -4.84 -17.59
CA PHE A 15 6.76 -5.89 -17.91
C PHE A 15 7.44 -7.20 -18.35
N TYR A 16 8.29 -7.14 -19.39
CA TYR A 16 8.89 -8.37 -19.93
C TYR A 16 9.87 -9.06 -18.97
N PRO A 17 10.81 -8.35 -18.31
CA PRO A 17 11.69 -9.01 -17.35
C PRO A 17 10.92 -9.62 -16.17
N SER A 18 9.90 -8.93 -15.64
CA SER A 18 9.07 -9.48 -14.56
C SER A 18 8.34 -10.75 -14.99
N ALA A 19 7.71 -10.72 -16.18
CA ALA A 19 7.02 -11.88 -16.72
C ALA A 19 7.97 -13.06 -16.96
N VAL A 20 9.14 -12.82 -17.55
CA VAL A 20 10.15 -13.87 -17.81
C VAL A 20 10.67 -14.47 -16.51
N LEU A 21 10.97 -13.66 -15.50
CA LEU A 21 11.49 -14.15 -14.21
C LEU A 21 10.44 -14.99 -13.47
N ILE A 22 9.18 -14.58 -13.47
CA ILE A 22 8.10 -15.35 -12.83
C ILE A 22 7.84 -16.64 -13.61
N LEU A 23 7.75 -16.58 -14.94
CA LEU A 23 7.56 -17.79 -15.76
C LEU A 23 8.72 -18.78 -15.64
N ALA A 24 9.96 -18.28 -15.53
CA ALA A 24 11.13 -19.11 -15.26
C ALA A 24 11.04 -19.80 -13.90
N LEU A 25 10.60 -19.07 -12.86
CA LEU A 25 10.36 -19.65 -11.53
C LEU A 25 9.26 -20.71 -11.55
N VAL A 26 8.13 -20.41 -12.22
CA VAL A 26 7.01 -21.35 -12.40
C VAL A 26 7.48 -22.62 -13.13
N LEU A 27 8.20 -22.46 -14.23
CA LEU A 27 8.73 -23.58 -15.01
C LEU A 27 9.72 -24.42 -14.20
N PHE A 28 10.62 -23.76 -13.47
CA PHE A 28 11.56 -24.43 -12.58
C PHE A 28 10.84 -25.27 -11.51
N ALA A 29 9.84 -24.70 -10.84
CA ALA A 29 9.08 -25.36 -9.79
C ALA A 29 8.26 -26.57 -10.31
N VAL A 30 7.72 -26.48 -11.55
CA VAL A 30 6.89 -27.54 -12.15
C VAL A 30 7.74 -28.66 -12.77
N VAL A 31 8.83 -28.29 -13.47
CA VAL A 31 9.65 -29.28 -14.20
C VAL A 31 10.60 -30.04 -13.26
N THR A 32 11.09 -29.38 -12.21
CA THR A 32 12.06 -29.96 -11.28
C THR A 32 11.65 -29.77 -9.83
N PRO A 33 10.48 -30.32 -9.38
CA PRO A 33 9.93 -30.02 -8.05
C PRO A 33 10.89 -30.38 -6.90
N ASP A 34 11.55 -31.55 -6.95
CA ASP A 34 12.50 -31.98 -5.91
C ASP A 34 13.70 -31.04 -5.80
N THR A 35 14.22 -30.58 -6.95
CA THR A 35 15.32 -29.62 -6.97
C THR A 35 14.85 -28.25 -6.47
N ALA A 36 13.65 -27.84 -6.87
CA ALA A 36 13.05 -26.59 -6.41
C ALA A 36 12.86 -26.59 -4.87
N GLN A 37 12.34 -27.68 -4.32
CA GLN A 37 12.21 -27.84 -2.86
C GLN A 37 13.56 -27.71 -2.16
N GLN A 38 14.60 -28.40 -2.66
CA GLN A 38 15.96 -28.30 -2.08
C GLN A 38 16.52 -26.88 -2.15
N VAL A 39 16.39 -26.21 -3.31
CA VAL A 39 16.86 -24.84 -3.50
C VAL A 39 16.12 -23.87 -2.61
N PHE A 40 14.80 -23.99 -2.50
CA PHE A 40 13.99 -23.15 -1.60
C PHE A 40 14.38 -23.39 -0.14
N GLY A 41 14.51 -24.62 0.31
CA GLY A 41 14.93 -24.95 1.67
C GLY A 41 16.31 -24.38 2.00
N GLN A 42 17.30 -24.53 1.09
CA GLN A 42 18.63 -23.95 1.25
C GLN A 42 18.58 -22.41 1.28
N ALA A 43 17.79 -21.79 0.42
CA ALA A 43 17.64 -20.34 0.41
C ALA A 43 17.02 -19.83 1.71
N GLN A 44 15.98 -20.48 2.22
CA GLN A 44 15.38 -20.14 3.50
C GLN A 44 16.37 -20.28 4.66
N ALA A 45 17.06 -21.40 4.74
CA ALA A 45 18.07 -21.64 5.77
C ALA A 45 19.19 -20.58 5.72
N TRP A 46 19.68 -20.28 4.51
CA TRP A 46 20.69 -19.23 4.33
C TRP A 46 20.19 -17.85 4.79
N ILE A 47 18.97 -17.46 4.42
CA ILE A 47 18.35 -16.18 4.80
C ILE A 47 18.17 -16.13 6.32
N THR A 48 17.68 -17.22 6.93
CA THR A 48 17.48 -17.28 8.38
C THR A 48 18.79 -17.08 9.15
N VAL A 49 19.86 -17.72 8.69
CA VAL A 49 21.18 -17.62 9.37
C VAL A 49 21.87 -16.29 9.08
N ASN A 50 21.83 -15.81 7.85
CA ASN A 50 22.70 -14.69 7.42
C ASN A 50 21.99 -13.35 7.28
N ALA A 51 20.67 -13.31 7.06
CA ALA A 51 19.91 -12.11 6.76
C ALA A 51 18.78 -11.81 7.75
N SER A 52 18.56 -12.61 8.79
CA SER A 52 17.54 -12.37 9.80
C SER A 52 17.69 -11.00 10.47
N TRP A 53 18.91 -10.65 10.86
CA TRP A 53 19.23 -9.36 11.46
C TRP A 53 18.84 -8.18 10.55
N PHE A 54 19.00 -8.35 9.24
CA PHE A 54 18.66 -7.33 8.26
C PHE A 54 17.16 -7.09 8.17
N TYR A 55 16.34 -8.16 8.14
CA TYR A 55 14.89 -8.04 8.15
C TYR A 55 14.36 -7.38 9.43
N ILE A 56 14.86 -7.83 10.58
CA ILE A 56 14.47 -7.28 11.89
C ILE A 56 14.82 -5.80 11.96
N LEU A 57 16.05 -5.42 11.59
CA LEU A 57 16.48 -4.02 11.57
C LEU A 57 15.66 -3.18 10.57
N ALA A 58 15.40 -3.70 9.38
CA ALA A 58 14.65 -2.98 8.36
C ALA A 58 13.22 -2.65 8.81
N VAL A 59 12.49 -3.64 9.37
CA VAL A 59 11.12 -3.43 9.85
C VAL A 59 11.10 -2.50 11.06
N ALA A 60 12.09 -2.59 11.95
CA ALA A 60 12.28 -1.63 13.03
C ALA A 60 12.46 -0.20 12.50
N LEU A 61 13.31 -0.02 11.48
CA LEU A 61 13.54 1.28 10.84
C LEU A 61 12.28 1.81 10.14
N PHE A 62 11.45 0.95 9.54
CA PHE A 62 10.17 1.37 8.95
C PHE A 62 9.24 1.91 10.04
N LEU A 63 9.05 1.19 11.13
CA LEU A 63 8.21 1.64 12.25
C LEU A 63 8.73 2.95 12.85
N LEU A 64 10.02 3.04 13.15
CA LEU A 64 10.62 4.26 13.68
C LEU A 64 10.49 5.44 12.72
N SER A 65 10.67 5.21 11.41
CA SER A 65 10.55 6.25 10.38
C SER A 65 9.13 6.82 10.28
N VAL A 66 8.08 5.97 10.26
CA VAL A 66 6.71 6.47 10.17
C VAL A 66 6.28 7.18 11.43
N VAL A 67 6.64 6.68 12.61
CA VAL A 67 6.39 7.35 13.89
C VAL A 67 7.12 8.70 13.92
N PHE A 68 8.40 8.75 13.55
CA PHE A 68 9.16 9.98 13.46
C PHE A 68 8.50 11.01 12.51
N MET A 69 8.07 10.58 11.33
CA MET A 69 7.39 11.45 10.38
C MET A 69 6.08 12.02 10.96
N ALA A 70 5.31 11.23 11.71
CA ALA A 70 4.05 11.67 12.29
C ALA A 70 4.24 12.67 13.44
N VAL A 71 5.19 12.42 14.35
CA VAL A 71 5.38 13.26 15.55
C VAL A 71 6.23 14.51 15.30
N SER A 72 7.01 14.52 14.21
CA SER A 72 7.87 15.65 13.83
C SER A 72 7.09 16.73 13.06
N ARG A 73 7.80 17.78 12.66
CA ARG A 73 7.29 18.84 11.78
C ARG A 73 6.83 18.35 10.40
N TYR A 74 7.21 17.15 10.00
CA TYR A 74 6.77 16.55 8.74
C TYR A 74 5.33 16.09 8.79
N GLY A 75 4.81 15.84 9.99
CA GLY A 75 3.44 15.41 10.22
C GLY A 75 2.36 16.34 9.65
N ASP A 76 2.66 17.63 9.53
CA ASP A 76 1.71 18.64 9.02
C ASP A 76 1.75 18.80 7.48
N ILE A 77 2.61 18.04 6.78
CA ILE A 77 2.68 18.02 5.32
C ILE A 77 1.51 17.18 4.80
N LYS A 78 0.80 17.71 3.78
CA LYS A 78 -0.32 17.02 3.15
C LYS A 78 0.15 16.05 2.06
N LEU A 79 -0.53 14.93 1.95
CA LEU A 79 -0.42 13.96 0.86
C LEU A 79 -1.19 14.48 -0.36
N GLY A 80 -0.63 15.48 -1.00
CA GLY A 80 -1.18 16.26 -2.09
C GLY A 80 -0.81 17.72 -1.98
N PRO A 81 -1.37 18.58 -2.84
CA PRO A 81 -1.24 20.04 -2.76
C PRO A 81 -1.64 20.58 -1.39
N ASP A 82 -1.05 21.71 -0.97
CA ASP A 82 -1.32 22.28 0.36
C ASP A 82 -2.79 22.69 0.57
N HIS A 83 -3.51 23.00 -0.51
CA HIS A 83 -4.93 23.35 -0.50
C HIS A 83 -5.86 22.13 -0.62
N SER A 84 -5.34 20.92 -0.90
CA SER A 84 -6.17 19.74 -1.06
C SER A 84 -6.88 19.38 0.24
N GLU A 85 -8.14 18.94 0.11
CA GLU A 85 -8.92 18.37 1.19
C GLU A 85 -8.95 16.84 1.05
N PRO A 86 -9.20 16.09 2.12
CA PRO A 86 -9.36 14.65 2.04
C PRO A 86 -10.50 14.26 1.09
N ASP A 87 -10.24 13.33 0.18
CA ASP A 87 -11.25 12.83 -0.78
C ASP A 87 -12.38 12.06 -0.08
N PHE A 88 -12.14 11.56 1.14
CA PHE A 88 -13.09 10.77 1.93
C PHE A 88 -13.24 11.33 3.35
N ALA A 89 -14.47 11.35 3.86
CA ALA A 89 -14.73 11.66 5.26
C ALA A 89 -14.05 10.66 6.20
N ASN A 90 -13.76 11.07 7.45
CA ASN A 90 -12.99 10.25 8.39
C ASN A 90 -13.60 8.86 8.63
N TYR A 91 -14.92 8.77 8.81
CA TYR A 91 -15.59 7.49 9.05
C TYR A 91 -15.47 6.53 7.85
N SER A 92 -15.62 7.03 6.61
CA SER A 92 -15.46 6.22 5.40
C SER A 92 -14.01 5.78 5.21
N TRP A 93 -13.07 6.67 5.49
CA TRP A 93 -11.64 6.36 5.42
C TRP A 93 -11.25 5.29 6.44
N PHE A 94 -11.71 5.39 7.70
CA PHE A 94 -11.46 4.37 8.72
C PHE A 94 -12.08 3.02 8.34
N ALA A 95 -13.30 3.01 7.78
CA ALA A 95 -13.92 1.79 7.30
C ALA A 95 -13.11 1.13 6.16
N MET A 96 -12.57 1.93 5.24
CA MET A 96 -11.70 1.42 4.17
C MET A 96 -10.34 0.92 4.70
N LEU A 97 -9.73 1.60 5.68
CA LEU A 97 -8.52 1.12 6.34
C LEU A 97 -8.77 -0.19 7.10
N PHE A 98 -9.90 -0.30 7.77
CA PHE A 98 -10.34 -1.52 8.43
C PHE A 98 -10.49 -2.68 7.41
N SER A 99 -11.13 -2.41 6.27
CA SER A 99 -11.27 -3.40 5.20
C SER A 99 -9.92 -3.87 4.64
N ALA A 100 -8.91 -2.98 4.60
CA ALA A 100 -7.55 -3.35 4.18
C ALA A 100 -6.86 -4.31 5.17
N GLY A 101 -7.27 -4.30 6.44
CA GLY A 101 -6.74 -5.18 7.48
C GLY A 101 -7.33 -6.58 7.47
N MET A 102 -8.47 -6.77 6.82
CA MET A 102 -9.15 -8.05 6.75
C MET A 102 -8.71 -8.85 5.53
N GLY A 103 -8.37 -10.11 5.73
CA GLY A 103 -7.93 -10.97 4.65
C GLY A 103 -7.76 -12.42 5.07
N ILE A 104 -7.31 -13.23 4.11
CA ILE A 104 -7.07 -14.67 4.28
C ILE A 104 -6.15 -14.94 5.48
N GLY A 105 -5.11 -14.12 5.68
CA GLY A 105 -4.15 -14.32 6.78
C GLY A 105 -4.80 -14.32 8.16
N LEU A 106 -5.73 -13.41 8.43
CA LEU A 106 -6.45 -13.39 9.72
C LEU A 106 -7.35 -14.61 9.91
N MET A 107 -7.98 -15.08 8.84
CA MET A 107 -8.80 -16.29 8.89
C MET A 107 -7.93 -17.54 9.13
N PHE A 108 -6.74 -17.59 8.53
CA PHE A 108 -5.84 -18.73 8.60
C PHE A 108 -5.11 -18.80 9.93
N PHE A 109 -4.55 -17.70 10.40
CA PHE A 109 -3.68 -17.64 11.57
C PHE A 109 -4.37 -17.21 12.86
N GLY A 110 -5.62 -16.71 12.82
CA GLY A 110 -6.29 -16.16 13.99
C GLY A 110 -6.47 -17.14 15.16
N VAL A 111 -6.56 -18.44 14.85
CA VAL A 111 -6.56 -19.53 15.83
C VAL A 111 -5.21 -20.23 15.88
N ALA A 112 -4.64 -20.51 14.71
CA ALA A 112 -3.47 -21.35 14.57
C ALA A 112 -2.24 -20.79 15.29
N GLU A 113 -1.89 -19.55 15.02
CA GLU A 113 -0.67 -18.93 15.55
C GLU A 113 -0.68 -18.81 17.08
N PRO A 114 -1.73 -18.25 17.73
CA PRO A 114 -1.80 -18.20 19.19
C PRO A 114 -1.68 -19.58 19.84
N VAL A 115 -2.35 -20.58 19.29
CA VAL A 115 -2.32 -21.94 19.82
C VAL A 115 -0.94 -22.59 19.63
N MET A 116 -0.31 -22.44 18.47
CA MET A 116 1.02 -22.99 18.23
C MET A 116 2.08 -22.35 19.14
N HIS A 117 2.02 -21.04 19.34
CA HIS A 117 2.92 -20.36 20.29
C HIS A 117 2.62 -20.72 21.74
N TYR A 118 1.37 -20.98 22.08
CA TYR A 118 0.99 -21.47 23.41
C TYR A 118 1.54 -22.86 23.69
N LEU A 119 1.45 -23.78 22.71
CA LEU A 119 1.91 -25.14 22.85
C LEU A 119 3.43 -25.30 22.71
N SER A 120 4.05 -24.47 21.85
CA SER A 120 5.47 -24.52 21.53
C SER A 120 6.04 -23.11 21.44
N PRO A 121 6.20 -22.39 22.58
CA PRO A 121 6.78 -21.05 22.59
C PRO A 121 8.26 -21.09 22.19
N PRO A 122 8.81 -19.96 21.65
CA PRO A 122 10.24 -19.90 21.31
C PRO A 122 11.16 -20.04 22.54
N VAL A 123 10.68 -19.71 23.72
CA VAL A 123 11.42 -19.78 24.98
C VAL A 123 10.46 -20.24 26.10
N GLY A 124 10.93 -21.14 26.95
CA GLY A 124 10.16 -21.66 28.10
C GLY A 124 9.31 -22.88 27.78
N GLU A 125 8.48 -23.26 28.74
CA GLU A 125 7.59 -24.44 28.64
C GLU A 125 6.23 -24.04 28.06
N GLY A 126 5.75 -24.84 27.09
CA GLY A 126 4.40 -24.70 26.53
C GLY A 126 3.30 -25.14 27.51
N GLY A 127 2.04 -24.84 27.19
CA GLY A 127 0.89 -25.27 27.97
C GLY A 127 0.68 -24.53 29.32
N THR A 128 1.44 -23.47 29.58
CA THR A 128 1.39 -22.71 30.84
C THR A 128 0.69 -21.36 30.68
N ALA A 129 0.24 -20.74 31.78
CA ALA A 129 -0.29 -19.39 31.74
C ALA A 129 0.74 -18.34 31.28
N VAL A 130 2.04 -18.60 31.49
CA VAL A 130 3.14 -17.75 30.99
C VAL A 130 3.22 -17.89 29.47
N ALA A 131 3.18 -19.14 28.95
CA ALA A 131 3.17 -19.41 27.52
C ALA A 131 1.95 -18.79 26.82
N ALA A 132 0.76 -18.78 27.45
CA ALA A 132 -0.42 -18.13 26.91
C ALA A 132 -0.24 -16.62 26.73
N ARG A 133 0.32 -15.94 27.73
CA ARG A 133 0.63 -14.49 27.63
C ARG A 133 1.68 -14.19 26.57
N GLU A 134 2.73 -15.03 26.52
CA GLU A 134 3.81 -14.87 25.54
C GLU A 134 3.30 -15.11 24.12
N ALA A 135 2.47 -16.14 23.91
CA ALA A 135 1.84 -16.42 22.62
C ALA A 135 1.05 -15.24 22.09
N MET A 136 0.24 -14.60 22.93
CA MET A 136 -0.55 -13.43 22.51
C MET A 136 0.33 -12.19 22.27
N LYS A 137 1.39 -11.97 23.05
CA LYS A 137 2.36 -10.88 22.77
C LYS A 137 3.06 -11.07 21.42
N ILE A 138 3.49 -12.29 21.10
CA ILE A 138 4.12 -12.62 19.82
C ILE A 138 3.11 -12.43 18.69
N THR A 139 1.90 -12.93 18.82
CA THR A 139 0.83 -12.75 17.83
C THR A 139 0.55 -11.28 17.60
N PHE A 140 0.45 -10.46 18.64
CA PHE A 140 0.24 -9.02 18.53
C PHE A 140 1.45 -8.32 17.87
N PHE A 141 2.66 -8.80 18.13
CA PHE A 141 3.87 -8.31 17.47
C PHE A 141 3.86 -8.54 15.97
N HIS A 142 3.47 -9.74 15.53
CA HIS A 142 3.41 -10.07 14.10
C HIS A 142 2.31 -9.33 13.33
N TRP A 143 1.15 -9.09 13.95
CA TRP A 143 -0.05 -8.56 13.31
C TRP A 143 -0.37 -7.10 13.66
N GLY A 144 0.39 -6.50 14.57
CA GLY A 144 0.18 -5.16 15.09
C GLY A 144 0.94 -4.09 14.31
N LEU A 145 1.56 -3.17 15.05
CA LEU A 145 2.14 -1.93 14.52
C LEU A 145 3.23 -2.15 13.46
N HIS A 146 3.99 -3.23 13.54
CA HIS A 146 5.09 -3.52 12.61
C HIS A 146 4.57 -3.81 11.20
N ALA A 147 3.56 -4.66 11.07
CA ALA A 147 2.89 -4.96 9.80
C ALA A 147 2.37 -3.67 9.13
N TRP A 148 1.66 -2.87 9.92
CA TRP A 148 1.06 -1.63 9.43
C TRP A 148 2.09 -0.54 9.14
N ALA A 149 3.23 -0.53 9.81
CA ALA A 149 4.34 0.36 9.52
C ALA A 149 4.96 0.08 8.13
N VAL A 150 5.12 -1.18 7.75
CA VAL A 150 5.57 -1.57 6.41
C VAL A 150 4.63 -1.04 5.33
N TYR A 151 3.32 -1.23 5.53
CA TYR A 151 2.31 -0.72 4.60
C TYR A 151 2.25 0.81 4.58
N ALA A 152 2.38 1.46 5.74
CA ALA A 152 2.37 2.91 5.86
C ALA A 152 3.55 3.55 5.11
N VAL A 153 4.75 2.98 5.20
CA VAL A 153 5.92 3.48 4.45
C VAL A 153 5.65 3.49 2.96
N VAL A 154 5.19 2.35 2.40
CA VAL A 154 4.91 2.23 0.96
C VAL A 154 3.79 3.19 0.54
N ALA A 155 2.70 3.26 1.32
CA ALA A 155 1.58 4.14 1.02
C ALA A 155 1.97 5.63 1.10
N LEU A 156 2.80 6.03 2.09
CA LEU A 156 3.36 7.39 2.17
C LEU A 156 4.20 7.73 0.95
N ILE A 157 5.09 6.81 0.53
CA ILE A 157 5.92 6.98 -0.67
C ILE A 157 5.02 7.23 -1.88
N LEU A 158 4.07 6.35 -2.13
CA LEU A 158 3.18 6.45 -3.29
C LEU A 158 2.33 7.71 -3.26
N ALA A 159 1.71 8.02 -2.11
CA ALA A 159 0.85 9.19 -1.98
C ALA A 159 1.63 10.51 -2.05
N TYR A 160 2.78 10.60 -1.37
CA TYR A 160 3.59 11.80 -1.35
C TYR A 160 4.17 12.12 -2.73
N PHE A 161 4.83 11.16 -3.37
CA PHE A 161 5.44 11.39 -4.67
C PHE A 161 4.40 11.46 -5.81
N GLY A 162 3.35 10.65 -5.74
CA GLY A 162 2.30 10.65 -6.77
C GLY A 162 1.40 11.87 -6.71
N TYR A 163 0.90 12.24 -5.53
CA TYR A 163 -0.10 13.30 -5.43
C TYR A 163 0.49 14.68 -5.19
N ARG A 164 1.67 14.77 -4.56
CA ARG A 164 2.29 16.06 -4.26
C ARG A 164 3.34 16.48 -5.29
N HIS A 165 4.04 15.52 -5.91
CA HIS A 165 5.11 15.77 -6.86
C HIS A 165 4.79 15.36 -8.30
N ASP A 166 3.60 14.79 -8.54
CA ASP A 166 3.14 14.32 -9.85
C ASP A 166 4.09 13.31 -10.53
N LEU A 167 4.79 12.53 -9.72
CA LEU A 167 5.65 11.45 -10.18
C LEU A 167 4.82 10.17 -10.37
N PRO A 168 5.34 9.18 -11.14
CA PRO A 168 4.63 7.92 -11.33
C PRO A 168 4.22 7.26 -10.00
N LEU A 169 3.02 6.67 -9.94
CA LEU A 169 2.52 5.92 -8.77
C LEU A 169 3.23 4.56 -8.67
N THR A 170 4.56 4.59 -8.58
CA THR A 170 5.43 3.42 -8.40
C THR A 170 6.54 3.76 -7.42
N LEU A 171 7.16 2.73 -6.85
CA LEU A 171 8.18 2.92 -5.81
C LEU A 171 9.47 3.59 -6.29
N ARG A 172 9.78 3.51 -7.60
CA ARG A 172 10.94 4.22 -8.18
C ARG A 172 10.89 5.72 -7.90
N SER A 173 9.70 6.30 -7.79
CA SER A 173 9.50 7.73 -7.56
C SER A 173 10.13 8.23 -6.26
N ALA A 174 10.21 7.38 -5.22
CA ALA A 174 10.86 7.72 -3.97
C ALA A 174 12.38 7.88 -4.08
N LEU A 175 12.99 7.34 -5.12
CA LEU A 175 14.42 7.50 -5.39
C LEU A 175 14.73 8.83 -6.11
N TYR A 176 13.71 9.56 -6.57
CA TYR A 176 13.92 10.82 -7.28
C TYR A 176 14.82 11.82 -6.51
N PRO A 177 14.65 12.04 -5.19
CA PRO A 177 15.51 12.93 -4.42
C PRO A 177 16.97 12.45 -4.28
N LEU A 178 17.25 11.17 -4.61
CA LEU A 178 18.58 10.56 -4.52
C LEU A 178 19.30 10.52 -5.87
N ILE A 179 18.59 10.19 -6.96
CA ILE A 179 19.17 9.92 -8.27
C ILE A 179 18.55 10.71 -9.42
N GLY A 180 17.58 11.61 -9.15
CA GLY A 180 16.93 12.47 -10.15
C GLY A 180 16.25 11.66 -11.27
N GLU A 181 16.39 12.12 -12.52
CA GLU A 181 15.79 11.49 -13.71
C GLU A 181 16.23 10.04 -13.97
N ARG A 182 17.31 9.57 -13.30
CA ARG A 182 17.77 8.18 -13.40
C ARG A 182 16.73 7.17 -12.89
N ILE A 183 15.65 7.62 -12.23
CA ILE A 183 14.50 6.78 -11.90
C ILE A 183 13.81 6.20 -13.13
N TYR A 184 13.91 6.84 -14.30
CA TYR A 184 13.39 6.33 -15.56
C TYR A 184 14.34 5.36 -16.28
N GLY A 185 15.53 5.14 -15.70
CA GLY A 185 16.54 4.22 -16.21
C GLY A 185 16.55 2.85 -15.51
N PRO A 186 17.63 2.07 -15.69
CA PRO A 186 17.72 0.69 -15.20
C PRO A 186 17.49 0.52 -13.70
N ILE A 187 17.93 1.47 -12.87
CA ILE A 187 17.74 1.41 -11.40
C ILE A 187 16.26 1.46 -11.06
N GLY A 188 15.50 2.42 -11.63
CA GLY A 188 14.06 2.51 -11.39
C GLY A 188 13.30 1.31 -11.95
N HIS A 189 13.71 0.78 -13.12
CA HIS A 189 13.12 -0.44 -13.66
C HIS A 189 13.35 -1.64 -12.74
N ALA A 190 14.55 -1.79 -12.17
CA ALA A 190 14.83 -2.86 -11.20
C ALA A 190 13.94 -2.76 -9.95
N VAL A 191 13.74 -1.55 -9.40
CA VAL A 191 12.82 -1.34 -8.25
C VAL A 191 11.41 -1.81 -8.58
N ASP A 192 10.87 -1.42 -9.73
CA ASP A 192 9.52 -1.81 -10.11
C ASP A 192 9.42 -3.31 -10.45
N ILE A 193 10.46 -3.93 -11.03
CA ILE A 193 10.53 -5.39 -11.25
C ILE A 193 10.44 -6.13 -9.90
N PHE A 194 11.23 -5.74 -8.90
CA PHE A 194 11.17 -6.38 -7.59
C PHE A 194 9.84 -6.12 -6.87
N ALA A 195 9.21 -4.97 -7.07
CA ALA A 195 7.86 -4.70 -6.57
C ALA A 195 6.82 -5.62 -7.22
N VAL A 196 6.91 -5.86 -8.53
CA VAL A 196 6.05 -6.82 -9.25
C VAL A 196 6.27 -8.24 -8.75
N LEU A 197 7.54 -8.68 -8.67
CA LEU A 197 7.89 -10.02 -8.18
C LEU A 197 7.38 -10.25 -6.75
N GLY A 198 7.67 -9.32 -5.84
CA GLY A 198 7.20 -9.37 -4.46
C GLY A 198 5.67 -9.46 -4.39
N THR A 199 4.97 -8.59 -5.12
CA THR A 199 3.49 -8.59 -5.13
C THR A 199 2.91 -9.91 -5.65
N VAL A 200 3.43 -10.45 -6.76
CA VAL A 200 2.95 -11.72 -7.32
C VAL A 200 3.18 -12.87 -6.33
N LEU A 201 4.37 -12.97 -5.75
CA LEU A 201 4.70 -14.03 -4.78
C LEU A 201 3.93 -13.87 -3.47
N GLY A 202 3.81 -12.65 -2.96
CA GLY A 202 3.03 -12.37 -1.74
C GLY A 202 1.54 -12.70 -1.92
N VAL A 203 0.93 -12.30 -3.03
CA VAL A 203 -0.47 -12.64 -3.33
C VAL A 203 -0.61 -14.16 -3.55
N ALA A 204 0.28 -14.80 -4.32
CA ALA A 204 0.25 -16.25 -4.51
C ALA A 204 0.33 -17.04 -3.19
N THR A 205 1.12 -16.55 -2.23
CA THR A 205 1.21 -17.14 -0.87
C THR A 205 -0.14 -17.05 -0.15
N SER A 206 -0.80 -15.90 -0.20
CA SER A 206 -2.14 -15.75 0.41
C SER A 206 -3.19 -16.63 -0.28
N LEU A 207 -3.12 -16.75 -1.61
CA LEU A 207 -3.99 -17.65 -2.37
C LEU A 207 -3.74 -19.11 -1.97
N GLY A 208 -2.49 -19.51 -1.73
CA GLY A 208 -2.12 -20.83 -1.23
C GLY A 208 -2.72 -21.11 0.15
N PHE A 209 -2.58 -20.19 1.10
CA PHE A 209 -3.23 -20.31 2.42
C PHE A 209 -4.75 -20.37 2.31
N GLY A 210 -5.33 -19.49 1.50
CA GLY A 210 -6.78 -19.45 1.29
C GLY A 210 -7.33 -20.76 0.72
N VAL A 211 -6.67 -21.32 -0.30
CA VAL A 211 -7.14 -22.56 -0.90
C VAL A 211 -6.95 -23.78 0.01
N ALA A 212 -5.86 -23.83 0.78
CA ALA A 212 -5.67 -24.87 1.78
C ALA A 212 -6.78 -24.83 2.83
N GLN A 213 -7.13 -23.63 3.30
CA GLN A 213 -8.20 -23.43 4.28
C GLN A 213 -9.58 -23.73 3.69
N ILE A 214 -9.88 -23.32 2.44
CA ILE A 214 -11.15 -23.70 1.76
C ILE A 214 -11.24 -25.20 1.63
N ASN A 215 -10.16 -25.89 1.19
CA ASN A 215 -10.17 -27.35 1.05
C ASN A 215 -10.40 -28.05 2.40
N SER A 216 -9.75 -27.58 3.46
CA SER A 216 -9.97 -28.08 4.82
C SER A 216 -11.42 -27.88 5.30
N GLY A 217 -11.99 -26.68 5.05
CA GLY A 217 -13.40 -26.41 5.38
C GLY A 217 -14.39 -27.26 4.58
N LEU A 218 -14.14 -27.49 3.29
CA LEU A 218 -14.95 -28.37 2.45
C LEU A 218 -14.83 -29.83 2.86
N ASN A 219 -13.66 -30.26 3.31
CA ASN A 219 -13.49 -31.61 3.90
C ASN A 219 -14.36 -31.75 5.14
N TYR A 220 -14.29 -30.76 6.04
CA TYR A 220 -15.06 -30.76 7.27
C TYR A 220 -16.60 -30.76 7.03
N LEU A 221 -17.07 -29.97 6.05
CA LEU A 221 -18.51 -29.78 5.81
C LEU A 221 -19.12 -30.87 4.92
N PHE A 222 -18.36 -31.38 3.95
CA PHE A 222 -18.87 -32.16 2.83
C PHE A 222 -18.00 -33.40 2.50
N ASP A 223 -17.05 -33.76 3.36
CA ASP A 223 -16.10 -34.86 3.16
C ASP A 223 -15.31 -34.80 1.84
N VAL A 224 -15.08 -33.58 1.31
CA VAL A 224 -14.24 -33.38 0.11
C VAL A 224 -12.80 -33.77 0.44
N PRO A 225 -12.14 -34.65 -0.36
CA PRO A 225 -10.77 -35.04 -0.08
C PRO A 225 -9.81 -33.86 0.04
N GLN A 226 -8.92 -33.90 1.03
CA GLN A 226 -7.82 -32.93 1.13
C GLN A 226 -6.66 -33.37 0.24
N GLY A 227 -6.10 -32.43 -0.52
CA GLY A 227 -4.94 -32.71 -1.34
C GLY A 227 -4.69 -31.67 -2.43
N VAL A 228 -3.46 -31.67 -2.94
CA VAL A 228 -3.01 -30.69 -3.93
C VAL A 228 -3.87 -30.67 -5.20
N GLY A 229 -4.37 -31.84 -5.64
CA GLY A 229 -5.26 -31.92 -6.81
C GLY A 229 -6.56 -31.14 -6.62
N VAL A 230 -7.20 -31.25 -5.46
CA VAL A 230 -8.42 -30.48 -5.12
C VAL A 230 -8.06 -29.00 -4.97
N GLN A 231 -6.95 -28.66 -4.34
CA GLN A 231 -6.48 -27.28 -4.20
C GLN A 231 -6.24 -26.61 -5.55
N VAL A 232 -5.67 -27.31 -6.53
CA VAL A 232 -5.50 -26.81 -7.90
C VAL A 232 -6.86 -26.51 -8.55
N ILE A 233 -7.84 -27.40 -8.41
CA ILE A 233 -9.19 -27.17 -8.95
C ILE A 233 -9.83 -25.95 -8.28
N LEU A 234 -9.69 -25.80 -6.98
CA LEU A 234 -10.21 -24.65 -6.22
C LEU A 234 -9.53 -23.33 -6.63
N ILE A 235 -8.21 -23.33 -6.86
CA ILE A 235 -7.50 -22.15 -7.40
C ILE A 235 -8.07 -21.79 -8.77
N LEU A 236 -8.19 -22.75 -9.67
CA LEU A 236 -8.71 -22.49 -11.02
C LEU A 236 -10.15 -21.96 -10.98
N ALA A 237 -11.00 -22.51 -10.13
CA ALA A 237 -12.37 -22.04 -9.97
C ALA A 237 -12.42 -20.60 -9.41
N ALA A 238 -11.71 -20.32 -8.31
CA ALA A 238 -11.70 -19.01 -7.68
C ALA A 238 -11.04 -17.94 -8.57
N MET A 239 -9.95 -18.28 -9.27
CA MET A 239 -9.31 -17.39 -10.23
C MET A 239 -10.18 -17.14 -11.47
N SER A 240 -10.99 -18.10 -11.88
CA SER A 240 -11.98 -17.90 -12.95
C SER A 240 -13.04 -16.89 -12.54
N LEU A 241 -13.50 -16.93 -11.29
CA LEU A 241 -14.44 -15.94 -10.73
C LEU A 241 -13.78 -14.55 -10.66
N ALA A 242 -12.54 -14.46 -10.18
CA ALA A 242 -11.79 -13.20 -10.13
C ALA A 242 -11.55 -12.62 -11.54
N THR A 243 -11.21 -13.48 -12.51
CA THR A 243 -10.99 -13.09 -13.90
C THR A 243 -12.29 -12.62 -14.56
N LEU A 244 -13.41 -13.28 -14.31
CA LEU A 244 -14.72 -12.87 -14.80
C LEU A 244 -15.12 -11.50 -14.21
N SER A 245 -14.84 -11.28 -12.94
CA SER A 245 -15.05 -9.99 -12.28
C SER A 245 -14.26 -8.88 -12.95
N LEU A 246 -12.95 -9.09 -13.20
CA LEU A 246 -12.09 -8.16 -13.94
C LEU A 246 -12.59 -7.88 -15.36
N ALA A 247 -13.05 -8.91 -16.07
CA ALA A 247 -13.47 -8.81 -17.47
C ALA A 247 -14.78 -8.05 -17.63
N THR A 248 -15.71 -8.19 -16.70
CA THR A 248 -17.04 -7.58 -16.79
C THR A 248 -17.07 -6.14 -16.27
N GLY A 249 -15.97 -5.65 -15.68
CA GLY A 249 -15.90 -4.30 -15.10
C GLY A 249 -16.90 -4.09 -13.94
N LEU A 250 -17.24 -5.18 -13.26
CA LEU A 250 -18.19 -5.18 -12.13
C LEU A 250 -17.59 -4.51 -10.87
N GLU A 251 -16.95 -3.33 -11.02
CA GLU A 251 -16.40 -2.58 -9.89
C GLU A 251 -17.43 -2.42 -8.76
N ARG A 252 -18.71 -2.22 -9.12
CA ARG A 252 -19.80 -2.13 -8.16
C ARG A 252 -20.08 -3.49 -7.48
N GLY A 253 -19.98 -4.60 -8.21
CA GLY A 253 -20.20 -5.95 -7.67
C GLY A 253 -19.11 -6.36 -6.68
N ILE A 254 -17.85 -6.13 -7.03
CA ILE A 254 -16.68 -6.39 -6.15
C ILE A 254 -16.79 -5.57 -4.87
N ARG A 255 -17.15 -4.30 -5.00
CA ARG A 255 -17.32 -3.42 -3.85
C ARG A 255 -18.39 -3.96 -2.90
N ILE A 256 -19.57 -4.32 -3.42
CA ILE A 256 -20.65 -4.91 -2.61
C ILE A 256 -20.19 -6.22 -1.95
N LEU A 257 -19.49 -7.06 -2.70
CA LEU A 257 -18.97 -8.33 -2.17
C LEU A 257 -17.95 -8.10 -1.03
N SER A 258 -17.05 -7.15 -1.19
CA SER A 258 -16.06 -6.79 -0.17
C SER A 258 -16.72 -6.17 1.08
N GLU A 259 -17.67 -5.26 0.90
CA GLU A 259 -18.44 -4.65 2.00
C GLU A 259 -19.24 -5.73 2.76
N THR A 260 -19.91 -6.64 2.03
CA THR A 260 -20.63 -7.76 2.64
C THR A 260 -19.70 -8.68 3.41
N ASN A 261 -18.55 -9.03 2.84
CA ASN A 261 -17.57 -9.90 3.49
C ASN A 261 -17.04 -9.30 4.79
N LEU A 262 -16.82 -7.99 4.79
CA LEU A 262 -16.42 -7.26 6.00
C LEU A 262 -17.50 -7.34 7.09
N LEU A 263 -18.77 -7.16 6.74
CA LEU A 263 -19.88 -7.31 7.68
C LEU A 263 -19.97 -8.75 8.22
N LEU A 264 -19.78 -9.74 7.37
CA LEU A 264 -19.76 -11.15 7.78
C LEU A 264 -18.59 -11.45 8.72
N ALA A 265 -17.41 -10.83 8.51
CA ALA A 265 -16.27 -10.97 9.39
C ALA A 265 -16.55 -10.38 10.78
N VAL A 266 -17.11 -9.19 10.84
CA VAL A 266 -17.52 -8.57 12.11
C VAL A 266 -18.60 -9.43 12.79
N LEU A 267 -19.58 -9.93 12.03
CA LEU A 267 -20.62 -10.83 12.56
C LEU A 267 -20.02 -12.10 13.15
N LEU A 268 -19.11 -12.77 12.43
CA LEU A 268 -18.43 -13.98 12.91
C LEU A 268 -17.68 -13.69 14.20
N MET A 269 -16.90 -12.60 14.24
CA MET A 269 -16.16 -12.19 15.43
C MET A 269 -17.11 -11.93 16.63
N LEU A 270 -18.21 -11.22 16.41
CA LEU A 270 -19.20 -10.95 17.47
C LEU A 270 -19.90 -12.21 17.95
N LEU A 271 -20.21 -13.16 17.06
CA LEU A 271 -20.79 -14.43 17.45
C LEU A 271 -19.84 -15.25 18.32
N VAL A 272 -18.56 -15.33 17.94
CA VAL A 272 -17.53 -16.00 18.74
C VAL A 272 -17.33 -15.28 20.08
N LEU A 273 -17.28 -13.95 20.10
CA LEU A 273 -17.16 -13.15 21.32
C LEU A 273 -18.32 -13.39 22.31
N ILE A 274 -19.57 -13.44 21.80
CA ILE A 274 -20.78 -13.63 22.63
C ILE A 274 -20.92 -15.06 23.11
N MET A 275 -20.61 -16.05 22.26
CA MET A 275 -20.72 -17.47 22.62
C MET A 275 -19.52 -17.96 23.43
N GLY A 276 -18.40 -17.26 23.38
CA GLY A 276 -17.19 -17.54 24.13
C GLY A 276 -17.18 -16.92 25.54
N PRO A 277 -16.04 -16.96 26.24
CA PRO A 277 -15.87 -16.37 27.57
C PRO A 277 -15.73 -14.85 27.47
N THR A 278 -16.79 -14.13 27.11
CA THR A 278 -16.83 -12.70 26.74
C THR A 278 -16.05 -11.81 27.70
N VAL A 279 -16.30 -11.93 29.03
CA VAL A 279 -15.63 -11.06 30.03
C VAL A 279 -14.13 -11.34 30.05
N PHE A 280 -13.71 -12.58 30.00
CA PHE A 280 -12.31 -12.96 29.90
C PHE A 280 -11.65 -12.37 28.64
N LEU A 281 -12.31 -12.45 27.48
CA LEU A 281 -11.77 -11.94 26.20
C LEU A 281 -11.59 -10.41 26.25
N LEU A 282 -12.53 -9.68 26.85
CA LEU A 282 -12.38 -8.23 27.02
C LEU A 282 -11.24 -7.89 27.99
N GLN A 283 -11.09 -8.63 29.08
CA GLN A 283 -9.97 -8.49 30.00
C GLN A 283 -8.65 -8.84 29.34
N ALA A 284 -8.60 -9.95 28.56
CA ALA A 284 -7.43 -10.38 27.81
C ALA A 284 -7.00 -9.36 26.77
N TYR A 285 -7.94 -8.76 26.03
CA TYR A 285 -7.64 -7.71 25.06
C TYR A 285 -6.92 -6.52 25.69
N VAL A 286 -7.43 -6.01 26.82
CA VAL A 286 -6.80 -4.89 27.54
C VAL A 286 -5.42 -5.29 28.05
N GLN A 287 -5.31 -6.46 28.69
CA GLN A 287 -4.06 -6.95 29.26
C GLN A 287 -3.00 -7.23 28.21
N ASN A 288 -3.35 -7.93 27.11
CA ASN A 288 -2.44 -8.29 26.05
C ASN A 288 -1.96 -7.06 25.27
N THR A 289 -2.85 -6.08 25.05
CA THR A 289 -2.47 -4.79 24.45
C THR A 289 -1.44 -4.07 25.32
N GLY A 290 -1.67 -3.98 26.63
CA GLY A 290 -0.71 -3.39 27.57
C GLY A 290 0.63 -4.12 27.59
N SER A 291 0.61 -5.46 27.64
CA SER A 291 1.82 -6.29 27.59
C SER A 291 2.59 -6.14 26.28
N TYR A 292 1.89 -6.11 25.14
CA TYR A 292 2.50 -5.88 23.83
C TYR A 292 3.20 -4.53 23.74
N LEU A 293 2.53 -3.45 24.18
CA LEU A 293 3.11 -2.10 24.16
C LEU A 293 4.27 -1.95 25.13
N ALA A 294 4.23 -2.62 26.28
CA ALA A 294 5.33 -2.59 27.26
C ALA A 294 6.59 -3.27 26.69
N ASP A 295 6.43 -4.39 25.97
CA ASP A 295 7.54 -5.21 25.48
C ASP A 295 7.91 -4.90 24.00
N ILE A 296 7.29 -3.89 23.39
CA ILE A 296 7.42 -3.63 21.94
C ILE A 296 8.87 -3.42 21.50
N VAL A 297 9.68 -2.74 22.31
CA VAL A 297 11.09 -2.47 21.99
C VAL A 297 11.91 -3.76 22.03
N ASP A 298 11.74 -4.55 23.08
CA ASP A 298 12.42 -5.84 23.20
C ASP A 298 12.07 -6.77 22.04
N LYS A 299 10.78 -6.95 21.75
CA LYS A 299 10.31 -7.79 20.64
C LYS A 299 10.79 -7.29 19.28
N THR A 300 10.85 -5.97 19.07
CA THR A 300 11.30 -5.37 17.81
C THR A 300 12.74 -5.75 17.45
N PHE A 301 13.63 -5.87 18.44
CA PHE A 301 15.05 -6.12 18.19
C PHE A 301 15.50 -7.54 18.60
N ASN A 302 14.61 -8.40 19.04
CA ASN A 302 14.94 -9.75 19.47
C ASN A 302 15.27 -10.66 18.27
N LEU A 303 16.43 -11.26 18.31
CA LEU A 303 16.96 -12.19 17.31
C LEU A 303 17.28 -13.57 17.91
N TYR A 304 17.02 -13.77 19.21
CA TYR A 304 17.43 -14.96 19.94
C TYR A 304 18.93 -15.29 19.77
N ALA A 305 19.79 -14.25 19.70
CA ALA A 305 21.21 -14.39 19.36
C ALA A 305 22.02 -15.21 20.38
N TYR A 306 21.59 -15.20 21.65
CA TYR A 306 22.25 -15.94 22.74
C TYR A 306 21.63 -17.34 22.93
N GLU A 307 20.43 -17.57 22.47
CA GLU A 307 19.69 -18.84 22.47
C GLU A 307 19.12 -19.09 21.07
N PRO A 308 19.95 -19.48 20.09
CA PRO A 308 19.53 -19.63 18.70
C PRO A 308 18.37 -20.63 18.56
N THR A 309 17.36 -20.27 17.80
CA THR A 309 16.21 -21.09 17.51
C THR A 309 15.81 -20.99 16.04
N ASP A 310 15.38 -22.09 15.45
CA ASP A 310 14.82 -22.14 14.09
C ASP A 310 13.43 -21.47 13.98
N TRP A 311 12.80 -21.22 15.14
CA TRP A 311 11.48 -20.61 15.24
C TRP A 311 11.37 -19.28 14.50
N ILE A 312 12.41 -18.42 14.60
CA ILE A 312 12.41 -17.08 13.98
C ILE A 312 12.26 -17.16 12.46
N GLY A 313 12.85 -18.17 11.82
CA GLY A 313 12.77 -18.40 10.37
C GLY A 313 11.37 -18.74 9.88
N GLY A 314 10.66 -19.58 10.62
CA GLY A 314 9.30 -20.03 10.30
C GLY A 314 8.21 -19.00 10.62
N TRP A 315 8.48 -18.04 11.51
CA TRP A 315 7.49 -17.12 12.03
C TRP A 315 7.83 -15.66 11.73
N THR A 316 8.68 -15.02 12.49
CA THR A 316 8.92 -13.58 12.37
C THR A 316 9.46 -13.19 10.99
N LEU A 317 10.42 -13.95 10.45
CA LEU A 317 10.97 -13.66 9.12
C LEU A 317 9.95 -13.93 8.02
N PHE A 318 9.14 -14.96 8.17
CA PHE A 318 8.05 -15.23 7.24
C PHE A 318 7.05 -14.05 7.23
N TYR A 319 6.58 -13.60 8.40
CA TYR A 319 5.67 -12.46 8.46
C TYR A 319 6.28 -11.19 7.88
N TRP A 320 7.54 -10.86 8.21
CA TRP A 320 8.21 -9.68 7.66
C TRP A 320 8.34 -9.78 6.14
N GLY A 321 8.76 -10.93 5.62
CA GLY A 321 8.82 -11.19 4.19
C GLY A 321 7.46 -11.04 3.52
N TRP A 322 6.40 -11.59 4.14
CA TRP A 322 5.04 -11.54 3.62
C TRP A 322 4.48 -10.11 3.61
N TRP A 323 4.63 -9.37 4.71
CA TRP A 323 4.19 -7.98 4.77
C TRP A 323 4.94 -7.10 3.77
N ILE A 324 6.24 -7.27 3.62
CA ILE A 324 7.05 -6.55 2.65
C ILE A 324 6.61 -6.89 1.22
N ALA A 325 6.42 -8.17 0.90
CA ALA A 325 5.95 -8.62 -0.41
C ALA A 325 4.55 -8.08 -0.76
N TRP A 326 3.65 -8.03 0.23
CA TRP A 326 2.29 -7.47 0.10
C TRP A 326 2.24 -5.95 0.07
N SER A 327 3.27 -5.28 0.53
CA SER A 327 3.26 -3.84 0.74
C SER A 327 2.99 -3.00 -0.51
N PRO A 328 3.42 -3.36 -1.75
CA PRO A 328 3.04 -2.58 -2.93
C PRO A 328 1.53 -2.59 -3.18
N PHE A 329 0.89 -3.74 -2.96
CA PHE A 329 -0.56 -3.90 -3.13
C PHE A 329 -1.35 -3.12 -2.07
N VAL A 330 -1.11 -3.38 -0.80
CA VAL A 330 -1.81 -2.71 0.30
C VAL A 330 -1.47 -1.22 0.35
N GLY A 331 -0.19 -0.88 0.14
CA GLY A 331 0.27 0.51 0.11
C GLY A 331 -0.37 1.33 -1.00
N MET A 332 -0.58 0.75 -2.18
CA MET A 332 -1.28 1.40 -3.28
C MET A 332 -2.75 1.68 -2.92
N PHE A 333 -3.43 0.72 -2.31
CA PHE A 333 -4.80 0.91 -1.86
C PHE A 333 -4.89 2.03 -0.82
N ILE A 334 -4.07 1.98 0.22
CA ILE A 334 -4.05 2.98 1.29
C ILE A 334 -3.69 4.37 0.73
N ALA A 335 -2.72 4.47 -0.19
CA ALA A 335 -2.37 5.72 -0.84
C ALA A 335 -3.57 6.36 -1.56
N ARG A 336 -4.31 5.56 -2.33
CA ARG A 336 -5.48 6.02 -3.11
C ARG A 336 -6.60 6.61 -2.25
N ILE A 337 -6.83 6.05 -1.08
CA ILE A 337 -7.91 6.52 -0.20
C ILE A 337 -7.46 7.65 0.74
N SER A 338 -6.17 8.02 0.73
CA SER A 338 -5.59 8.94 1.73
C SER A 338 -5.16 10.29 1.17
N ARG A 339 -5.48 10.59 -0.10
CA ARG A 339 -5.17 11.88 -0.71
C ARG A 339 -5.74 13.05 0.09
N GLY A 340 -4.97 14.13 0.23
CA GLY A 340 -5.37 15.34 0.94
C GLY A 340 -5.18 15.30 2.46
N ARG A 341 -4.90 14.14 3.06
CA ARG A 341 -4.64 14.03 4.50
C ARG A 341 -3.24 14.51 4.84
N THR A 342 -3.05 14.95 6.07
CA THR A 342 -1.71 15.21 6.60
C THR A 342 -1.00 13.88 6.91
N ILE A 343 0.34 13.89 6.90
CA ILE A 343 1.12 12.70 7.26
C ILE A 343 0.77 12.22 8.68
N ARG A 344 0.53 13.14 9.61
CA ARG A 344 0.15 12.80 10.99
C ARG A 344 -1.18 12.05 11.04
N GLU A 345 -2.23 12.59 10.42
CA GLU A 345 -3.53 11.92 10.31
C GLU A 345 -3.40 10.56 9.65
N PHE A 346 -2.66 10.51 8.54
CA PHE A 346 -2.42 9.29 7.77
C PHE A 346 -1.74 8.22 8.63
N VAL A 347 -0.59 8.52 9.25
CA VAL A 347 0.15 7.54 10.05
C VAL A 347 -0.68 7.08 11.25
N SER A 348 -1.33 8.01 11.96
CA SER A 348 -2.17 7.65 13.10
C SER A 348 -3.32 6.73 12.69
N GLY A 349 -4.01 7.03 11.59
CA GLY A 349 -5.10 6.19 11.09
C GLY A 349 -4.62 4.82 10.63
N VAL A 350 -3.55 4.76 9.82
CA VAL A 350 -3.04 3.51 9.25
C VAL A 350 -2.42 2.59 10.31
N LEU A 351 -1.73 3.15 11.31
CA LEU A 351 -1.14 2.33 12.38
C LEU A 351 -2.18 1.87 13.40
N LEU A 352 -3.14 2.71 13.79
CA LEU A 352 -3.97 2.42 14.95
C LEU A 352 -5.29 1.74 14.60
N VAL A 353 -5.96 2.15 13.50
CA VAL A 353 -7.30 1.66 13.19
C VAL A 353 -7.29 0.18 12.81
N PRO A 354 -6.51 -0.25 11.80
CA PRO A 354 -6.48 -1.68 11.46
C PRO A 354 -5.79 -2.52 12.52
N ALA A 355 -4.70 -2.02 13.16
CA ALA A 355 -4.04 -2.76 14.24
C ALA A 355 -5.01 -3.03 15.39
N GLY A 356 -5.75 -2.02 15.87
CA GLY A 356 -6.71 -2.21 16.96
C GLY A 356 -7.73 -3.31 16.67
N PHE A 357 -8.24 -3.34 15.42
CA PHE A 357 -9.14 -4.40 14.98
C PHE A 357 -8.46 -5.77 14.90
N THR A 358 -7.27 -5.83 14.30
CA THR A 358 -6.52 -7.08 14.19
C THR A 358 -6.20 -7.68 15.55
N LEU A 359 -5.79 -6.85 16.52
CA LEU A 359 -5.54 -7.29 17.89
C LEU A 359 -6.82 -7.82 18.57
N MET A 360 -7.99 -7.18 18.33
CA MET A 360 -9.27 -7.67 18.81
C MET A 360 -9.63 -9.02 18.17
N TRP A 361 -9.41 -9.16 16.84
CA TRP A 361 -9.63 -10.42 16.13
C TRP A 361 -8.77 -11.55 16.73
N MET A 362 -7.47 -11.32 16.88
CA MET A 362 -6.55 -12.30 17.46
C MET A 362 -6.92 -12.66 18.90
N THR A 363 -7.41 -11.69 19.69
CA THR A 363 -7.93 -11.97 21.04
C THR A 363 -9.17 -12.86 20.99
N VAL A 364 -10.16 -12.50 20.18
CA VAL A 364 -11.44 -13.22 20.16
C VAL A 364 -11.25 -14.68 19.70
N PHE A 365 -10.43 -14.91 18.69
CA PHE A 365 -10.18 -16.26 18.17
C PHE A 365 -9.07 -16.98 18.94
N GLY A 366 -7.93 -16.32 19.14
CA GLY A 366 -6.75 -16.93 19.75
C GLY A 366 -6.89 -17.19 21.24
N ASP A 367 -7.27 -16.16 22.02
CA ASP A 367 -7.47 -16.36 23.46
C ASP A 367 -8.64 -17.28 23.76
N SER A 368 -9.71 -17.31 22.91
CA SER A 368 -10.79 -18.31 23.07
C SER A 368 -10.26 -19.73 22.87
N ALA A 369 -9.44 -19.97 21.85
CA ALA A 369 -8.85 -21.27 21.59
C ALA A 369 -7.90 -21.70 22.71
N ILE A 370 -7.02 -20.79 23.17
CA ILE A 370 -6.14 -21.05 24.33
C ILE A 370 -6.97 -21.35 25.58
N HIS A 371 -8.05 -20.59 25.83
CA HIS A 371 -8.93 -20.82 26.97
C HIS A 371 -9.60 -22.21 26.91
N MET A 372 -10.05 -22.65 25.72
CA MET A 372 -10.60 -23.97 25.52
C MET A 372 -9.58 -25.08 25.85
N ILE A 373 -8.33 -24.89 25.44
CA ILE A 373 -7.28 -25.89 25.73
C ILE A 373 -6.86 -25.80 27.21
N HIS A 374 -6.52 -24.62 27.70
CA HIS A 374 -5.90 -24.42 29.02
C HIS A 374 -6.88 -24.61 30.19
N VAL A 375 -8.12 -24.11 30.05
CA VAL A 375 -9.11 -24.09 31.15
C VAL A 375 -10.14 -25.18 31.00
N GLN A 376 -10.61 -25.47 29.77
CA GLN A 376 -11.64 -26.49 29.54
C GLN A 376 -11.07 -27.88 29.26
N GLY A 377 -9.74 -28.02 29.07
CA GLY A 377 -9.07 -29.29 28.80
C GLY A 377 -9.36 -29.86 27.40
N LEU A 378 -9.65 -29.03 26.40
CA LEU A 378 -9.92 -29.46 25.03
C LEU A 378 -8.60 -29.67 24.25
N ASP A 379 -7.80 -30.68 24.71
CA ASP A 379 -6.49 -30.97 24.11
C ASP A 379 -6.56 -31.42 22.65
N SER A 380 -7.71 -31.96 22.22
CA SER A 380 -7.96 -32.32 20.82
C SER A 380 -7.87 -31.13 19.87
N LEU A 381 -8.20 -29.92 20.30
CA LEU A 381 -8.04 -28.71 19.50
C LEU A 381 -6.56 -28.41 19.25
N GLY A 382 -5.73 -28.49 20.29
CA GLY A 382 -4.27 -28.31 20.16
C GLY A 382 -3.64 -29.35 19.24
N ALA A 383 -4.05 -30.62 19.36
CA ALA A 383 -3.60 -31.72 18.51
C ALA A 383 -4.00 -31.48 17.03
N ALA A 384 -5.23 -31.05 16.77
CA ALA A 384 -5.70 -30.73 15.41
C ALA A 384 -4.91 -29.57 14.77
N VAL A 385 -4.64 -28.49 15.53
CA VAL A 385 -3.85 -27.34 15.07
C VAL A 385 -2.42 -27.73 14.70
N ASN A 386 -1.79 -28.60 15.51
CA ASN A 386 -0.43 -29.08 15.23
C ASN A 386 -0.38 -30.07 14.07
N ALA A 387 -1.46 -30.85 13.84
CA ALA A 387 -1.53 -31.78 12.73
C ALA A 387 -1.67 -31.09 11.36
N ASP A 388 -2.51 -30.05 11.29
CA ASP A 388 -2.72 -29.28 10.06
C ASP A 388 -3.22 -27.88 10.41
N THR A 389 -2.38 -26.88 10.16
CA THR A 389 -2.69 -25.47 10.42
C THR A 389 -3.95 -24.99 9.69
N ALA A 390 -4.23 -25.51 8.49
CA ALA A 390 -5.42 -25.15 7.71
C ALA A 390 -6.74 -25.57 8.36
N GLN A 391 -6.72 -26.59 9.23
CA GLN A 391 -7.89 -27.08 9.98
C GLN A 391 -8.17 -26.27 11.24
N ALA A 392 -7.21 -25.49 11.74
CA ALA A 392 -7.26 -24.83 13.04
C ALA A 392 -8.58 -24.07 13.28
N LEU A 393 -9.00 -23.25 12.32
CA LEU A 393 -10.23 -22.47 12.42
C LEU A 393 -11.46 -23.37 12.52
N PHE A 394 -11.55 -24.41 11.70
CA PHE A 394 -12.72 -25.31 11.69
C PHE A 394 -12.78 -26.17 12.94
N ALA A 395 -11.66 -26.71 13.40
CA ALA A 395 -11.58 -27.43 14.66
C ALA A 395 -12.02 -26.57 15.86
N PHE A 396 -11.64 -25.28 15.86
CA PHE A 396 -12.08 -24.30 16.84
C PHE A 396 -13.59 -24.02 16.76
N LEU A 397 -14.11 -23.75 15.55
CA LEU A 397 -15.53 -23.43 15.37
C LEU A 397 -16.46 -24.62 15.71
N GLN A 398 -15.99 -25.84 15.59
CA GLN A 398 -16.72 -27.03 16.01
C GLN A 398 -17.08 -27.06 17.49
N ALA A 399 -16.25 -26.45 18.33
CA ALA A 399 -16.50 -26.37 19.76
C ALA A 399 -17.71 -25.50 20.15
N PHE A 400 -18.28 -24.75 19.20
CA PHE A 400 -19.45 -23.91 19.42
C PHE A 400 -20.76 -24.57 18.99
N PRO A 401 -21.91 -24.19 19.60
CA PRO A 401 -23.22 -24.81 19.30
C PRO A 401 -23.67 -24.71 17.83
N LEU A 402 -23.18 -23.69 17.09
CA LEU A 402 -23.48 -23.47 15.67
C LEU A 402 -22.29 -23.79 14.77
N GLY A 403 -21.40 -24.69 15.18
CA GLY A 403 -20.10 -24.95 14.53
C GLY A 403 -20.18 -25.20 13.03
N TYR A 404 -21.16 -25.97 12.58
CA TYR A 404 -21.40 -26.22 11.15
C TYR A 404 -21.72 -24.91 10.38
N LEU A 405 -22.63 -24.10 10.90
CA LEU A 405 -23.02 -22.83 10.26
C LEU A 405 -21.87 -21.83 10.26
N LEU A 406 -21.13 -21.73 11.38
CA LEU A 406 -19.95 -20.86 11.49
C LEU A 406 -18.85 -21.30 10.52
N SER A 407 -18.65 -22.60 10.35
CA SER A 407 -17.68 -23.17 9.40
C SER A 407 -18.09 -22.90 7.95
N LEU A 408 -19.37 -23.04 7.62
CA LEU A 408 -19.89 -22.69 6.30
C LEU A 408 -19.67 -21.20 6.00
N LEU A 409 -19.98 -20.33 6.96
CA LEU A 409 -19.75 -18.89 6.87
C LEU A 409 -18.26 -18.60 6.65
N ALA A 410 -17.37 -19.25 7.39
CA ALA A 410 -15.93 -19.09 7.26
C ALA A 410 -15.42 -19.49 5.87
N VAL A 411 -15.87 -20.63 5.31
CA VAL A 411 -15.51 -21.05 3.94
C VAL A 411 -15.93 -20.02 2.90
N VAL A 412 -17.16 -19.52 2.99
CA VAL A 412 -17.67 -18.47 2.08
C VAL A 412 -16.82 -17.21 2.19
N MET A 413 -16.50 -16.77 3.41
CA MET A 413 -15.67 -15.60 3.65
C MET A 413 -14.28 -15.74 3.06
N VAL A 414 -13.60 -16.88 3.29
CA VAL A 414 -12.26 -17.14 2.73
C VAL A 414 -12.29 -17.13 1.21
N LEU A 415 -13.34 -17.73 0.58
CA LEU A 415 -13.52 -17.70 -0.86
C LEU A 415 -13.68 -16.27 -1.39
N VAL A 416 -14.49 -15.45 -0.73
CA VAL A 416 -14.67 -14.05 -1.12
C VAL A 416 -13.37 -13.25 -0.95
N PHE A 417 -12.64 -13.45 0.15
CA PHE A 417 -11.31 -12.83 0.33
C PHE A 417 -10.32 -13.29 -0.75
N PHE A 418 -10.37 -14.56 -1.14
CA PHE A 418 -9.54 -15.07 -2.22
C PHE A 418 -9.81 -14.32 -3.53
N VAL A 419 -11.07 -14.29 -3.96
CA VAL A 419 -11.49 -13.64 -5.23
C VAL A 419 -11.14 -12.16 -5.23
N THR A 420 -11.45 -11.43 -4.17
CA THR A 420 -11.20 -9.98 -4.08
C THR A 420 -9.72 -9.64 -4.00
N SER A 421 -8.91 -10.47 -3.33
CA SER A 421 -7.44 -10.30 -3.27
C SER A 421 -6.79 -10.60 -4.63
N ALA A 422 -7.24 -11.64 -5.33
CA ALA A 422 -6.73 -12.01 -6.65
C ALA A 422 -7.03 -10.93 -7.70
N ASP A 423 -8.28 -10.43 -7.74
CA ASP A 423 -8.71 -9.36 -8.63
C ASP A 423 -7.90 -8.07 -8.41
N SER A 424 -7.90 -7.59 -7.18
CA SER A 424 -7.20 -6.35 -6.82
C SER A 424 -5.68 -6.49 -6.96
N GLY A 425 -5.12 -7.66 -6.64
CA GLY A 425 -3.71 -7.98 -6.82
C GLY A 425 -3.29 -7.90 -8.29
N ALA A 426 -4.09 -8.47 -9.20
CA ALA A 426 -3.83 -8.40 -10.64
C ALA A 426 -3.84 -6.95 -11.16
N MET A 427 -4.77 -6.12 -10.67
CA MET A 427 -4.82 -4.70 -11.02
C MET A 427 -3.57 -3.93 -10.56
N VAL A 428 -3.06 -4.19 -9.37
CA VAL A 428 -1.87 -3.50 -8.86
C VAL A 428 -0.61 -3.95 -9.60
N VAL A 429 -0.45 -5.25 -9.84
CA VAL A 429 0.68 -5.78 -10.62
C VAL A 429 0.68 -5.18 -12.03
N ASP A 430 -0.47 -5.14 -12.68
CA ASP A 430 -0.64 -4.52 -13.99
C ASP A 430 -0.25 -3.04 -14.00
N MET A 431 -0.67 -2.29 -12.98
CA MET A 431 -0.33 -0.87 -12.85
C MET A 431 1.17 -0.66 -12.61
N LEU A 432 1.82 -1.47 -11.79
CA LEU A 432 3.27 -1.42 -11.58
C LEU A 432 4.02 -1.74 -12.87
N ALA A 433 3.58 -2.78 -13.60
CA ALA A 433 4.16 -3.19 -14.88
C ALA A 433 3.88 -2.21 -16.03
N SER A 434 2.94 -1.30 -15.83
CA SER A 434 2.59 -0.23 -16.78
C SER A 434 3.19 1.13 -16.41
N GLY A 435 4.10 1.18 -15.43
CA GLY A 435 4.77 2.42 -14.99
C GLY A 435 3.85 3.39 -14.23
N GLY A 436 2.84 2.89 -13.53
CA GLY A 436 1.90 3.67 -12.75
C GLY A 436 0.62 4.07 -13.48
N HIS A 437 0.42 3.63 -14.73
CA HIS A 437 -0.79 3.92 -15.49
C HIS A 437 -1.98 3.10 -14.99
N GLY A 438 -3.06 3.76 -14.57
CA GLY A 438 -4.25 3.10 -14.03
C GLY A 438 -5.26 2.60 -15.07
N LYS A 439 -5.18 3.06 -16.33
CA LYS A 439 -6.07 2.64 -17.42
C LYS A 439 -5.31 1.76 -18.41
N THR A 440 -5.41 0.46 -18.21
CA THR A 440 -4.74 -0.57 -19.01
C THR A 440 -5.77 -1.44 -19.73
N PRO A 441 -5.41 -2.04 -20.88
CA PRO A 441 -6.31 -2.94 -21.59
C PRO A 441 -6.55 -4.22 -20.80
N LEU A 442 -7.73 -4.82 -20.98
CA LEU A 442 -8.18 -6.00 -20.22
C LEU A 442 -7.19 -7.17 -20.32
N TRP A 443 -6.58 -7.41 -21.47
CA TRP A 443 -5.66 -8.53 -21.66
C TRP A 443 -4.44 -8.49 -20.74
N GLN A 444 -3.95 -7.30 -20.36
CA GLN A 444 -2.82 -7.16 -19.42
C GLN A 444 -3.22 -7.62 -18.01
N LYS A 445 -4.40 -7.22 -17.55
CA LYS A 445 -4.95 -7.66 -16.27
C LYS A 445 -5.18 -9.17 -16.24
N LEU A 446 -5.73 -9.73 -17.33
CA LEU A 446 -5.92 -11.18 -17.49
C LEU A 446 -4.59 -11.93 -17.48
N PHE A 447 -3.57 -11.40 -18.15
CA PHE A 447 -2.22 -11.96 -18.14
C PHE A 447 -1.67 -12.07 -16.73
N TRP A 448 -1.71 -11.00 -15.93
CA TRP A 448 -1.21 -11.02 -14.56
C TRP A 448 -2.04 -11.90 -13.63
N SER A 449 -3.36 -11.96 -13.82
CA SER A 449 -4.23 -12.89 -13.11
C SER A 449 -3.84 -14.36 -13.36
N LEU A 450 -3.58 -14.72 -14.61
CA LEU A 450 -3.12 -16.07 -14.98
C LEU A 450 -1.73 -16.38 -14.44
N ILE A 451 -0.80 -15.41 -14.46
CA ILE A 451 0.54 -15.56 -13.89
C ILE A 451 0.47 -15.83 -12.40
N MET A 452 -0.38 -15.12 -11.64
CA MET A 452 -0.55 -15.35 -10.21
C MET A 452 -1.13 -16.74 -9.92
N ALA A 453 -2.14 -17.18 -10.68
CA ALA A 453 -2.68 -18.52 -10.57
C ALA A 453 -1.61 -19.60 -10.84
N ALA A 454 -0.87 -19.44 -11.93
CA ALA A 454 0.20 -20.37 -12.30
C ALA A 454 1.31 -20.41 -11.23
N THR A 455 1.65 -19.28 -10.65
CA THR A 455 2.65 -19.18 -9.57
C THR A 455 2.16 -19.89 -8.31
N ALA A 456 0.92 -19.66 -7.89
CA ALA A 456 0.36 -20.34 -6.71
C ALA A 456 0.31 -21.86 -6.91
N ILE A 457 -0.16 -22.32 -8.06
CA ILE A 457 -0.23 -23.75 -8.40
C ILE A 457 1.17 -24.36 -8.45
N ALA A 458 2.12 -23.73 -9.13
CA ALA A 458 3.48 -24.25 -9.28
C ALA A 458 4.20 -24.42 -7.95
N LEU A 459 4.09 -23.44 -7.07
CA LEU A 459 4.72 -23.48 -5.74
C LEU A 459 4.02 -24.50 -4.83
N LEU A 460 2.69 -24.63 -4.89
CA LEU A 460 1.97 -25.70 -4.17
C LEU A 460 2.39 -27.09 -4.63
N LEU A 461 2.63 -27.29 -5.93
CA LEU A 461 3.10 -28.55 -6.47
C LEU A 461 4.54 -28.89 -6.07
N ALA A 462 5.39 -27.88 -5.83
CA ALA A 462 6.80 -28.06 -5.49
C ALA A 462 6.99 -28.53 -4.03
N ASP A 463 6.43 -27.80 -3.06
CA ASP A 463 6.57 -28.10 -1.62
C ASP A 463 5.41 -27.53 -0.79
N GLY A 464 4.24 -27.42 -1.38
CA GLY A 464 3.07 -26.90 -0.69
C GLY A 464 3.23 -25.47 -0.18
N LEU A 465 2.76 -25.22 1.04
CA LEU A 465 2.81 -23.91 1.67
C LEU A 465 4.26 -23.44 1.99
N THR A 466 5.18 -24.37 2.23
CA THR A 466 6.59 -24.05 2.53
C THR A 466 7.26 -23.36 1.33
N ALA A 467 7.05 -23.87 0.10
CA ALA A 467 7.58 -23.24 -1.10
C ALA A 467 7.07 -21.80 -1.29
N LEU A 468 5.79 -21.56 -1.03
CA LEU A 468 5.17 -20.23 -1.08
C LEU A 468 5.80 -19.28 -0.05
N GLN A 469 5.96 -19.72 1.19
CA GLN A 469 6.59 -18.95 2.26
C GLN A 469 8.04 -18.59 1.91
N THR A 470 8.82 -19.59 1.48
CA THR A 470 10.24 -19.39 1.12
C THR A 470 10.40 -18.45 -0.06
N ALA A 471 9.61 -18.62 -1.13
CA ALA A 471 9.65 -17.73 -2.29
C ALA A 471 9.31 -16.28 -1.91
N THR A 472 8.36 -16.09 -1.01
CA THR A 472 7.98 -14.77 -0.48
C THR A 472 9.13 -14.17 0.33
N ILE A 473 9.71 -14.89 1.27
CA ILE A 473 10.86 -14.42 2.06
C ILE A 473 12.03 -14.06 1.12
N ALA A 474 12.37 -14.92 0.19
CA ALA A 474 13.49 -14.70 -0.72
C ALA A 474 13.29 -13.48 -1.63
N SER A 475 12.09 -13.27 -2.15
CA SER A 475 11.78 -12.11 -3.00
C SER A 475 11.75 -10.79 -2.23
N ALA A 476 11.35 -10.82 -0.97
CA ALA A 476 11.30 -9.66 -0.11
C ALA A 476 12.69 -9.11 0.26
N LEU A 477 13.74 -9.94 0.25
CA LEU A 477 15.09 -9.53 0.65
C LEU A 477 15.66 -8.39 -0.22
N PRO A 478 15.80 -8.53 -1.56
CA PRO A 478 16.25 -7.44 -2.40
C PRO A 478 15.28 -6.26 -2.41
N TYR A 479 13.98 -6.52 -2.33
CA TYR A 479 12.97 -5.47 -2.29
C TYR A 479 13.07 -4.62 -1.02
N THR A 480 13.44 -5.20 0.13
CA THR A 480 13.69 -4.48 1.39
C THR A 480 14.81 -3.45 1.26
N LEU A 481 15.87 -3.75 0.51
CA LEU A 481 16.96 -2.79 0.24
C LEU A 481 16.44 -1.55 -0.50
N PHE A 482 15.62 -1.78 -1.54
CA PHE A 482 15.00 -0.67 -2.27
C PHE A 482 14.03 0.12 -1.39
N LEU A 483 13.27 -0.54 -0.54
CA LEU A 483 12.31 0.11 0.35
C LEU A 483 13.01 0.97 1.43
N LEU A 484 14.16 0.54 1.94
CA LEU A 484 15.00 1.36 2.83
C LEU A 484 15.54 2.60 2.10
N ALA A 485 16.06 2.44 0.88
CA ALA A 485 16.52 3.55 0.06
C ALA A 485 15.37 4.52 -0.27
N ALA A 486 14.18 3.99 -0.58
CA ALA A 486 12.97 4.76 -0.83
C ALA A 486 12.51 5.54 0.41
N THR A 487 12.57 4.92 1.59
CA THR A 487 12.27 5.58 2.88
C THR A 487 13.23 6.73 3.14
N TRP A 488 14.52 6.54 2.87
CA TRP A 488 15.52 7.61 2.97
C TRP A 488 15.23 8.73 1.97
N GLY A 489 14.87 8.40 0.73
CA GLY A 489 14.45 9.36 -0.30
C GLY A 489 13.25 10.19 0.14
N LEU A 490 12.24 9.54 0.74
CA LEU A 490 11.07 10.22 1.31
C LEU A 490 11.48 11.20 2.43
N LEU A 491 12.29 10.78 3.39
CA LEU A 491 12.75 11.65 4.47
C LEU A 491 13.54 12.85 3.95
N LYS A 492 14.38 12.65 2.93
CA LYS A 492 15.12 13.72 2.26
C LYS A 492 14.16 14.72 1.58
N ALA A 493 13.14 14.22 0.87
CA ALA A 493 12.15 15.07 0.22
C ALA A 493 11.30 15.86 1.24
N LEU A 494 10.87 15.22 2.31
CA LEU A 494 10.15 15.88 3.40
C LEU A 494 10.98 16.96 4.09
N ARG A 495 12.29 16.73 4.28
CA ARG A 495 13.20 17.74 4.82
C ARG A 495 13.26 18.98 3.91
N LEU A 496 13.38 18.77 2.60
CA LEU A 496 13.40 19.85 1.62
C LEU A 496 12.08 20.63 1.62
N ASP A 497 10.95 19.93 1.63
CA ASP A 497 9.61 20.55 1.65
C ASP A 497 9.36 21.36 2.94
N ALA A 498 9.73 20.82 4.09
CA ALA A 498 9.65 21.54 5.37
C ALA A 498 10.54 22.79 5.39
N THR A 499 11.72 22.75 4.75
CA THR A 499 12.60 23.90 4.63
C THR A 499 11.98 24.99 3.74
N LYS A 500 11.40 24.60 2.59
CA LYS A 500 10.66 25.52 1.70
C LYS A 500 9.50 26.20 2.41
N ARG A 501 8.70 25.45 3.18
CA ARG A 501 7.60 26.01 3.98
C ARG A 501 8.11 27.07 4.96
N ARG A 502 9.22 26.81 5.65
CA ARG A 502 9.83 27.77 6.60
C ARG A 502 10.25 29.06 5.91
N VAL A 503 10.94 28.95 4.78
CA VAL A 503 11.38 30.10 3.97
C VAL A 503 10.17 30.91 3.49
N ARG A 504 9.10 30.26 3.04
CA ARG A 504 7.86 30.91 2.61
C ARG A 504 7.19 31.71 3.72
N PHE A 505 7.11 31.18 4.94
CA PHE A 505 6.55 31.91 6.08
C PHE A 505 7.38 33.14 6.43
N GLN A 506 8.70 33.05 6.32
CA GLN A 506 9.60 34.19 6.53
C GLN A 506 9.45 35.25 5.45
N SER A 507 9.32 34.88 4.17
CA SER A 507 9.14 35.82 3.06
C SER A 507 7.75 36.47 3.06
N LEU A 508 6.70 35.82 3.48
CA LEU A 508 5.36 36.42 3.64
C LEU A 508 5.32 37.51 4.70
N SER A 509 6.16 37.43 5.73
CA SER A 509 6.31 38.51 6.73
C SER A 509 7.04 39.72 6.16
N LEU A 510 7.93 39.52 5.20
CA LEU A 510 8.63 40.61 4.49
C LEU A 510 7.79 41.21 3.34
N SER A 511 7.03 40.39 2.60
CA SER A 511 6.16 40.81 1.48
C SER A 511 4.94 41.66 1.90
N ARG A 512 4.46 41.48 3.15
CA ARG A 512 3.41 42.35 3.72
C ARG A 512 3.90 43.80 3.96
N ALA A 513 5.23 44.02 3.98
CA ALA A 513 5.84 45.32 4.14
C ALA A 513 6.02 46.07 2.79
N HIS A 514 5.96 45.37 1.66
CA HIS A 514 6.09 46.00 0.31
C HIS A 514 4.78 45.77 -0.46
N GLY A 515 3.92 46.77 -0.44
CA GLY A 515 2.59 46.75 -1.05
C GLY A 515 2.62 46.35 -2.53
N HIS A 516 2.08 45.21 -2.86
CA HIS A 516 1.77 44.82 -4.24
C HIS A 516 0.51 45.54 -4.69
N GLY A 517 0.60 46.16 -5.88
CA GLY A 517 -0.42 46.97 -6.49
C GLY A 517 -1.80 46.34 -6.49
N SER A 518 -2.81 47.16 -6.19
CA SER A 518 -4.20 46.79 -5.98
C SER A 518 -4.78 46.06 -7.19
N GLU A 519 -4.74 44.73 -7.20
CA GLU A 519 -5.74 43.99 -7.97
C GLU A 519 -7.11 44.32 -7.38
N SER A 520 -8.03 44.81 -8.22
CA SER A 520 -9.35 45.19 -7.71
C SER A 520 -10.01 43.96 -7.08
N TRP A 521 -10.53 44.09 -5.86
CA TRP A 521 -11.26 43.06 -5.14
C TRP A 521 -12.37 42.41 -5.99
N GLN A 522 -12.91 43.14 -6.97
CA GLN A 522 -13.91 42.64 -7.93
C GLN A 522 -13.34 41.57 -8.85
N ARG A 523 -12.08 41.65 -9.27
CA ARG A 523 -11.42 40.63 -10.09
C ARG A 523 -11.20 39.35 -9.26
N ARG A 524 -10.79 39.53 -8.02
CA ARG A 524 -10.60 38.43 -7.07
C ARG A 524 -11.94 37.73 -6.75
N LEU A 525 -13.02 38.48 -6.58
CA LEU A 525 -14.37 37.95 -6.36
C LEU A 525 -14.87 37.13 -7.58
N ARG A 526 -14.65 37.66 -8.81
CA ARG A 526 -15.01 36.93 -10.03
C ARG A 526 -14.28 35.61 -10.15
N GLY A 527 -12.98 35.56 -9.83
CA GLY A 527 -12.21 34.31 -9.83
C GLY A 527 -12.75 33.27 -8.84
N MET A 528 -13.29 33.69 -7.69
CA MET A 528 -13.88 32.79 -6.70
C MET A 528 -15.22 32.17 -7.12
N VAL A 529 -16.00 32.92 -7.96
CA VAL A 529 -17.36 32.50 -8.37
C VAL A 529 -17.36 31.78 -9.73
N MET A 530 -16.32 31.95 -10.54
CA MET A 530 -16.24 31.31 -11.86
C MET A 530 -15.95 29.82 -11.73
N MET A 531 -16.73 29.00 -12.43
CA MET A 531 -16.54 27.56 -12.60
C MET A 531 -16.22 27.27 -14.08
N PRO A 532 -14.96 27.50 -14.53
CA PRO A 532 -14.60 27.37 -15.94
C PRO A 532 -14.64 25.92 -16.42
N ARG A 533 -15.06 25.73 -17.67
CA ARG A 533 -14.93 24.44 -18.38
C ARG A 533 -13.48 24.24 -18.81
N ARG A 534 -13.10 22.99 -19.09
CA ARG A 534 -11.74 22.64 -19.54
C ARG A 534 -11.26 23.47 -20.73
N SER A 535 -12.12 23.73 -21.72
CA SER A 535 -11.80 24.52 -22.89
C SER A 535 -11.44 25.98 -22.56
N HIS A 536 -12.06 26.55 -21.52
CA HIS A 536 -11.74 27.91 -21.08
C HIS A 536 -10.35 27.97 -20.44
N VAL A 537 -9.98 26.94 -19.66
CA VAL A 537 -8.67 26.87 -19.04
C VAL A 537 -7.58 26.63 -20.07
N VAL A 538 -7.80 25.73 -21.03
CA VAL A 538 -6.85 25.47 -22.13
C VAL A 538 -6.61 26.74 -22.94
N ARG A 539 -7.67 27.46 -23.30
CA ARG A 539 -7.54 28.75 -24.00
C ARG A 539 -6.76 29.77 -23.17
N PHE A 540 -7.03 29.90 -21.90
CA PHE A 540 -6.28 30.77 -20.99
C PHE A 540 -4.79 30.42 -20.93
N ILE A 541 -4.46 29.13 -20.89
CA ILE A 541 -3.07 28.65 -20.93
C ILE A 541 -2.40 29.07 -22.23
N GLN A 542 -3.06 28.86 -23.38
CA GLN A 542 -2.51 29.22 -24.70
C GLN A 542 -2.39 30.72 -24.92
N ASP A 543 -3.42 31.49 -24.57
CA ASP A 543 -3.50 32.92 -24.89
C ASP A 543 -2.76 33.83 -23.90
N THR A 544 -2.57 33.37 -22.65
CA THR A 544 -2.02 34.19 -21.57
C THR A 544 -0.76 33.62 -20.95
N VAL A 545 -0.81 32.34 -20.55
CA VAL A 545 0.29 31.73 -19.78
C VAL A 545 1.49 31.39 -20.66
N THR A 546 1.25 30.80 -21.81
CA THR A 546 2.33 30.46 -22.76
C THR A 546 3.12 31.68 -23.20
N PRO A 547 2.48 32.80 -23.65
CA PRO A 547 3.22 34.03 -23.96
C PRO A 547 3.95 34.64 -22.77
N ALA A 548 3.46 34.45 -21.54
CA ALA A 548 4.17 34.90 -20.34
C ALA A 548 5.45 34.07 -20.09
N CYS A 549 5.36 32.76 -20.19
CA CYS A 549 6.51 31.83 -20.07
C CYS A 549 7.57 32.11 -21.14
N GLU A 550 7.14 32.34 -22.41
CA GLU A 550 8.05 32.66 -23.51
C GLU A 550 8.79 34.00 -23.29
N ALA A 551 8.08 35.01 -22.80
CA ALA A 551 8.70 36.33 -22.51
C ALA A 551 9.78 36.23 -21.43
N VAL A 552 9.50 35.47 -20.34
CA VAL A 552 10.48 35.24 -19.27
C VAL A 552 11.65 34.41 -19.78
N ALA A 553 11.37 33.37 -20.60
CA ALA A 553 12.41 32.52 -21.18
C ALA A 553 13.34 33.33 -22.13
N GLU A 554 12.78 34.20 -22.97
CA GLU A 554 13.56 35.03 -23.86
C GLU A 554 14.50 35.98 -23.09
N GLU A 555 14.02 36.60 -22.01
CA GLU A 555 14.84 37.53 -21.23
C GLU A 555 15.94 36.80 -20.45
N LEU A 556 15.64 35.63 -19.90
CA LEU A 556 16.65 34.81 -19.20
C LEU A 556 17.72 34.26 -20.16
N ARG A 557 17.33 33.87 -21.39
CA ARG A 557 18.29 33.44 -22.42
C ARG A 557 19.25 34.56 -22.81
N LYS A 558 18.77 35.81 -22.89
CA LYS A 558 19.64 36.99 -23.12
C LYS A 558 20.68 37.17 -22.02
N GLN A 559 20.35 36.72 -20.79
CA GLN A 559 21.25 36.77 -19.63
C GLN A 559 22.15 35.52 -19.50
N GLY A 560 22.09 34.60 -20.48
CA GLY A 560 22.97 33.44 -20.57
C GLY A 560 22.46 32.20 -19.81
N PHE A 561 21.19 32.20 -19.36
CA PHE A 561 20.59 31.01 -18.75
C PHE A 561 20.10 30.01 -19.82
N GLU A 562 20.25 28.70 -19.53
CA GLU A 562 19.66 27.64 -20.33
C GLU A 562 18.20 27.48 -19.93
N VAL A 563 17.27 27.89 -20.82
CA VAL A 563 15.82 27.89 -20.52
C VAL A 563 15.04 27.22 -21.63
N GLU A 564 14.20 26.30 -21.25
CA GLU A 564 13.32 25.53 -22.13
C GLU A 564 11.85 25.83 -21.80
N VAL A 565 11.02 26.03 -22.82
CA VAL A 565 9.56 26.13 -22.68
C VAL A 565 8.96 24.93 -23.40
N ASP A 566 8.34 24.05 -22.64
CA ASP A 566 7.67 22.86 -23.16
C ASP A 566 6.18 23.17 -23.39
N THR A 567 5.77 23.02 -24.66
CA THR A 567 4.39 23.17 -25.14
C THR A 567 3.92 21.94 -25.92
N GLU A 568 4.59 20.78 -25.78
CA GLU A 568 4.25 19.55 -26.51
C GLU A 568 2.81 19.12 -26.27
N ARG A 569 2.28 19.40 -25.07
CA ARG A 569 0.87 19.16 -24.75
C ARG A 569 0.08 20.46 -24.90
N PRO A 570 -0.90 20.52 -25.81
CA PRO A 570 -1.66 21.75 -26.06
C PRO A 570 -2.46 22.26 -24.85
N GLU A 571 -2.59 21.44 -23.81
CA GLU A 571 -3.35 21.73 -22.59
C GLU A 571 -2.47 22.24 -21.44
N SER A 572 -1.17 22.15 -21.54
CA SER A 572 -0.24 22.54 -20.49
C SER A 572 0.99 23.21 -21.05
N VAL A 573 1.60 24.08 -20.25
CA VAL A 573 2.88 24.71 -20.55
C VAL A 573 3.80 24.56 -19.36
N SER A 574 5.09 24.31 -19.59
CA SER A 574 6.09 24.39 -18.53
C SER A 574 7.33 25.17 -18.97
N LEU A 575 7.87 25.95 -18.04
CA LEU A 575 9.13 26.68 -18.13
C LEU A 575 10.15 25.99 -17.26
N VAL A 576 11.27 25.55 -17.83
CA VAL A 576 12.39 24.92 -17.12
C VAL A 576 13.62 25.80 -17.23
N ILE A 577 14.22 26.17 -16.09
CA ILE A 577 15.51 26.88 -16.05
C ILE A 577 16.54 25.90 -15.48
N ARG A 578 17.56 25.59 -16.28
CA ARG A 578 18.61 24.63 -15.90
C ARG A 578 19.70 25.32 -15.09
N HIS A 579 20.11 24.67 -13.99
CA HIS A 579 21.17 25.11 -13.13
C HIS A 579 22.28 24.04 -13.03
N PRO A 580 23.48 24.22 -13.64
CA PRO A 580 24.55 23.25 -13.55
C PRO A 580 24.96 22.97 -12.09
N GLY A 581 24.75 21.73 -11.63
CA GLY A 581 25.11 21.30 -10.26
C GLY A 581 24.10 21.66 -9.17
N GLU A 582 22.97 22.25 -9.50
CA GLU A 582 21.87 22.62 -8.61
C GLU A 582 20.54 22.06 -9.14
N PRO A 583 19.48 21.97 -8.31
CA PRO A 583 18.17 21.60 -8.79
C PRO A 583 17.62 22.60 -9.82
N ASP A 584 17.12 22.08 -10.95
CA ASP A 584 16.47 22.91 -11.97
C ASP A 584 15.17 23.52 -11.45
N PHE A 585 14.89 24.77 -11.83
CA PHE A 585 13.59 25.39 -11.59
C PHE A 585 12.60 24.95 -12.66
N LEU A 586 11.40 24.54 -12.24
CA LEU A 586 10.28 24.24 -13.14
C LEU A 586 9.03 24.99 -12.68
N TYR A 587 8.43 25.74 -13.59
CA TYR A 587 7.13 26.36 -13.42
C TYR A 587 6.20 25.84 -14.51
N GLY A 588 5.18 25.06 -14.13
CA GLY A 588 4.22 24.51 -15.07
C GLY A 588 2.79 24.96 -14.76
N VAL A 589 1.93 25.04 -15.78
CA VAL A 589 0.50 25.31 -15.62
C VAL A 589 -0.30 24.27 -16.40
N ARG A 590 -1.31 23.72 -15.76
CA ARG A 590 -2.16 22.68 -16.33
C ARG A 590 -3.63 22.80 -15.89
N PRO A 591 -4.60 22.32 -16.69
CA PRO A 591 -6.00 22.24 -16.26
C PRO A 591 -6.15 21.13 -15.24
N ARG A 592 -6.77 21.41 -14.10
CA ARG A 592 -7.11 20.44 -13.08
C ARG A 592 -8.61 20.42 -12.82
N ALA A 593 -9.19 19.21 -12.80
CA ALA A 593 -10.60 19.01 -12.57
C ALA A 593 -10.92 19.04 -11.07
N TYR A 594 -12.00 19.71 -10.71
CA TYR A 594 -12.59 19.75 -9.38
C TYR A 594 -14.07 19.41 -9.48
N VAL A 595 -14.62 18.76 -8.46
CA VAL A 595 -16.03 18.47 -8.38
C VAL A 595 -16.77 19.69 -7.86
N GLN A 596 -17.89 20.05 -8.49
CA GLN A 596 -18.73 21.16 -8.03
C GLN A 596 -19.38 20.81 -6.68
N PRO A 597 -19.53 21.80 -5.76
CA PRO A 597 -20.21 21.57 -4.50
C PRO A 597 -21.65 21.08 -4.72
N SER A 598 -22.13 20.14 -3.91
CA SER A 598 -23.42 19.47 -4.04
C SER A 598 -24.65 20.40 -3.96
N PHE A 599 -24.47 21.63 -3.45
CA PHE A 599 -25.55 22.63 -3.39
C PHE A 599 -25.78 23.37 -4.72
N ILE A 600 -24.96 23.15 -5.75
CA ILE A 600 -25.04 23.82 -7.06
C ILE A 600 -25.59 22.87 -8.15
N VAL A 601 -25.47 21.57 -7.96
CA VAL A 601 -25.78 20.54 -8.98
C VAL A 601 -26.83 19.56 -8.47
N SER A 602 -27.86 19.28 -9.26
CA SER A 602 -28.85 18.23 -8.96
C SER A 602 -28.22 16.83 -9.12
N GLU A 603 -28.67 15.85 -8.32
CA GLU A 603 -28.10 14.47 -8.28
C GLU A 603 -28.24 13.69 -9.61
N GLU A 604 -28.96 14.23 -10.61
CA GLU A 604 -29.30 13.56 -11.89
C GLU A 604 -28.34 13.91 -13.05
N GLU A 605 -27.36 14.81 -12.88
CA GLU A 605 -26.44 15.20 -13.97
C GLU A 605 -25.26 14.22 -14.11
N GLU A 606 -24.85 13.97 -15.39
CA GLU A 606 -23.71 13.12 -15.72
C GLU A 606 -22.39 13.62 -15.08
N ASP A 607 -21.52 12.68 -14.71
CA ASP A 607 -20.25 12.89 -13.96
C ASP A 607 -19.31 13.93 -14.60
N GLU A 608 -19.36 14.16 -15.90
CA GLU A 608 -18.58 15.21 -16.59
C GLU A 608 -19.19 16.61 -16.42
N ALA A 609 -20.51 16.75 -16.28
CA ALA A 609 -21.19 18.02 -16.06
C ALA A 609 -20.92 18.58 -14.64
N ARG A 610 -20.54 17.70 -13.70
CA ARG A 610 -20.22 18.05 -12.31
C ARG A 610 -18.80 18.54 -12.10
N LYS A 611 -17.97 18.62 -13.15
CA LYS A 611 -16.57 19.05 -13.04
C LYS A 611 -16.38 20.47 -13.52
N TYR A 612 -15.69 21.27 -12.72
CA TYR A 612 -15.09 22.52 -13.17
C TYR A 612 -13.58 22.43 -13.17
N PHE A 613 -12.89 23.28 -13.91
CA PHE A 613 -11.47 23.20 -14.08
C PHE A 613 -10.79 24.49 -13.61
N ARG A 614 -9.56 24.36 -13.12
CA ARG A 614 -8.69 25.46 -12.73
C ARG A 614 -7.40 25.42 -13.52
N ALA A 615 -6.79 26.61 -13.74
CA ALA A 615 -5.45 26.76 -14.27
C ALA A 615 -4.47 26.66 -13.11
N GLU A 616 -4.03 25.45 -12.78
CA GLU A 616 -3.24 25.19 -11.59
C GLU A 616 -1.75 25.27 -11.89
N VAL A 617 -1.02 26.07 -11.09
CA VAL A 617 0.43 26.18 -11.14
C VAL A 617 1.04 24.96 -10.49
N PHE A 618 1.99 24.36 -11.17
CA PHE A 618 2.75 23.19 -10.73
C PHE A 618 4.25 23.52 -10.69
N LEU A 619 4.88 23.26 -9.55
CA LEU A 619 6.31 23.40 -9.33
C LEU A 619 6.91 22.01 -9.05
N ARG A 620 7.92 21.59 -9.81
CA ARG A 620 8.50 20.23 -9.75
C ARG A 620 8.96 19.83 -8.35
N GLU A 621 9.51 20.75 -7.60
CA GLU A 621 10.02 20.49 -6.26
C GLU A 621 8.95 20.60 -5.16
N GLY A 622 7.70 20.56 -5.55
CA GLY A 622 6.55 20.35 -4.67
C GLY A 622 5.95 21.60 -4.03
N GLY A 623 4.65 21.57 -3.95
CA GLY A 623 3.95 22.17 -2.85
C GLY A 623 3.18 23.44 -3.06
N GLN A 624 2.88 23.89 -4.27
CA GLN A 624 2.09 25.10 -4.44
C GLN A 624 1.18 25.07 -5.68
N ASP A 625 0.34 24.08 -5.75
CA ASP A 625 -0.71 24.07 -6.75
C ASP A 625 -1.77 25.12 -6.34
N TYR A 626 -1.80 26.26 -6.99
CA TYR A 626 -2.78 27.35 -6.83
C TYR A 626 -3.31 27.76 -8.19
N ASP A 627 -4.51 28.34 -8.18
CA ASP A 627 -5.21 28.73 -9.39
C ASP A 627 -4.82 30.15 -9.81
N ILE A 628 -4.42 30.28 -11.07
CA ILE A 628 -4.11 31.57 -11.70
C ILE A 628 -5.14 31.97 -12.77
N MET A 629 -6.25 31.26 -12.85
CA MET A 629 -7.29 31.51 -13.84
C MET A 629 -7.76 32.95 -13.79
N GLY A 630 -7.75 33.63 -14.94
CA GLY A 630 -8.17 35.03 -15.07
C GLY A 630 -7.10 36.08 -14.74
N TRP A 631 -5.86 35.66 -14.45
CA TRP A 631 -4.76 36.61 -14.30
C TRP A 631 -4.34 37.20 -15.66
N GLY A 632 -3.82 38.44 -15.64
CA GLY A 632 -3.22 39.03 -16.83
C GLY A 632 -1.80 38.49 -17.06
N ARG A 633 -1.27 38.69 -18.27
CA ARG A 633 0.09 38.26 -18.66
C ARG A 633 1.17 38.76 -17.67
N ASP A 634 1.11 40.07 -17.29
CA ASP A 634 2.08 40.63 -16.34
C ASP A 634 1.97 40.05 -14.95
N GLY A 635 0.76 39.66 -14.53
CA GLY A 635 0.55 38.95 -13.27
C GLY A 635 1.16 37.55 -13.28
N VAL A 636 1.07 36.82 -14.41
CA VAL A 636 1.72 35.50 -14.56
C VAL A 636 3.24 35.67 -14.62
N ILE A 637 3.77 36.67 -15.30
CA ILE A 637 5.22 36.99 -15.32
C ILE A 637 5.71 37.28 -13.89
N GLY A 638 4.99 38.11 -13.14
CA GLY A 638 5.33 38.43 -11.77
C GLY A 638 5.38 37.16 -10.88
N ASP A 639 4.40 36.27 -11.03
CA ASP A 639 4.37 35.02 -10.30
C ASP A 639 5.55 34.10 -10.66
N ILE A 640 5.89 33.96 -11.95
CA ILE A 640 7.06 33.18 -12.38
C ILE A 640 8.34 33.72 -11.72
N LEU A 641 8.51 35.03 -11.70
CA LEU A 641 9.69 35.68 -11.10
C LEU A 641 9.72 35.46 -9.58
N ASP A 642 8.59 35.66 -8.91
CA ASP A 642 8.46 35.39 -7.46
C ASP A 642 8.79 33.95 -7.10
N GLN A 643 8.33 32.98 -7.88
CA GLN A 643 8.63 31.56 -7.65
C GLN A 643 10.11 31.26 -7.95
N TYR A 644 10.68 31.83 -8.98
CA TYR A 644 12.10 31.69 -9.33
C TYR A 644 13.02 32.30 -8.25
N GLU A 645 12.70 33.47 -7.75
CA GLU A 645 13.43 34.11 -6.65
C GLU A 645 13.40 33.25 -5.38
N ARG A 646 12.24 32.67 -5.05
CA ARG A 646 12.08 31.73 -3.95
C ARG A 646 12.90 30.46 -4.16
N HIS A 647 12.93 29.93 -5.37
CA HIS A 647 13.75 28.78 -5.71
C HIS A 647 15.23 29.07 -5.50
N ARG A 648 15.73 30.20 -5.98
CA ARG A 648 17.12 30.61 -5.78
C ARG A 648 17.49 30.79 -4.31
N HIS A 649 16.62 31.42 -3.55
CA HIS A 649 16.82 31.56 -2.11
C HIS A 649 16.83 30.20 -1.40
N PHE A 650 15.93 29.30 -1.80
CA PHE A 650 15.91 27.93 -1.29
C PHE A 650 17.22 27.17 -1.59
N VAL A 651 17.71 27.22 -2.81
CA VAL A 651 18.96 26.57 -3.21
C VAL A 651 20.13 27.10 -2.37
N HIS A 652 20.17 28.43 -2.13
CA HIS A 652 21.21 29.04 -1.29
C HIS A 652 21.15 28.59 0.18
N VAL A 653 19.96 28.42 0.76
CA VAL A 653 19.77 27.97 2.17
C VAL A 653 19.94 26.45 2.32
N ALA A 654 19.74 25.67 1.25
CA ALA A 654 19.90 24.23 1.25
C ALA A 654 21.36 23.75 1.11
N ARG A 655 22.26 24.65 0.71
CA ARG A 655 23.72 24.44 0.76
C ARG A 655 24.23 24.58 2.20
#